data_f56b12050b038e42afbc155ff4d04aa5
#
_entry.id   f56b12050b038e42afbc155ff4d04aa5
#
_cell.length_a   1.000
_cell.length_b   1.000
_cell.length_c   1.000
_cell.angle_alpha   90.00
_cell.angle_beta   90.00
_cell.angle_gamma   90.00
#
_symmetry.space_group_name_H-M   'P 1'
#
loop_
_entity.id
_entity.type
_entity.pdbx_description
1 polymer ?
#
loop_
_entity_poly.entity_id
_entity_poly.type
_entity_poly.pdbx_seq_one_letter_code
_entity_poly.pdbx_strand_id
1 'polypeptide(L)'
;MQKLLRGLPSLYLSAAGESKKMNIRERQYFMFRKAIPVWIEGHSCELNSICLFSAEFDAAEGAELVITANSFYKAYLNGEFVAFGPARAAHGYCRVDRFSLAKRLRQGKNLLVVEAAGYNCRSFYSLDTPAFLQAEVRTESAVLACTGRDFTGRVFAERVRKVCRFSYQRAFSESYRFSRSPAEVYAAVAKGGKVVPAEGAEPLPRGVTYPQYESYVFRACGRGTFAVRNAPAPFRERYVTEKRLKIFPVSEFETFPAEYIGAFSYMPGRGRSARLLRAGEYALFSCGVLRAGFIRLSFCAAENSRVAVLFDEIAGEPPAVVDFTRNGCCAVIEYSVAKGGFSHASFEPYTAKTIQVLVLSGKIADLRVSVVGFSNPDACRLRLSCSDVRLERIVEAARHTLADNAVDILTDCPSRERAGWLCDSFFSARSERLFTGENRTEQAFLENYALAPPLENLPEGMVPMCYPADFEDGTYIPNWAMWYLIELYDHTVRTGSRAAADAAVRKAEGLLRYFARFENEFGLLEDLEGWVFLEWSGANSAEFTKGVNFPSNMLYAKMLECTGRLYGKQELLEKAASLKVTVARHSFNGSFFEDNAVREDGRLVRKGHISETCQYYAFFSGVASPETHGKLFVLLSEKFTPARDASRVGQGICKPNAFIGEYLRLIVLMRFGRRERAAKEFIQFFYRMARRTGTLWENSGTEGSLNHGFAAYAADLIVEYLCGFRGFRGNAVRIARIAPPCNCRIEIPTPCGPVRFVCEGSESFFDFPEGFYPEYENAVAHEAN
;
A
#
# COMPACT_ATOMS: atom_id res chain seq x y z
N MET A 1 11.70 -13.28 31.87
CA MET A 1 11.54 -13.47 30.42
C MET A 1 11.02 -14.84 29.99
N GLN A 2 11.28 -15.94 30.69
CA GLN A 2 10.76 -17.30 30.32
C GLN A 2 9.29 -17.61 30.70
N LYS A 3 8.59 -16.76 31.46
CA LYS A 3 7.18 -16.99 31.89
C LYS A 3 6.13 -16.21 31.05
N LEU A 4 6.52 -15.33 30.19
CA LEU A 4 5.61 -14.47 29.37
C LEU A 4 5.24 -15.06 28.01
N LEU A 5 5.84 -16.17 27.58
CA LEU A 5 5.67 -16.77 26.25
C LEU A 5 4.71 -17.97 26.19
N ARG A 6 3.91 -18.25 27.23
CA ARG A 6 2.99 -19.41 27.27
C ARG A 6 1.58 -19.19 26.74
N GLY A 7 1.32 -18.18 25.93
CA GLY A 7 -0.05 -17.85 25.51
C GLY A 7 -0.27 -17.49 24.05
N LEU A 8 0.62 -17.79 23.11
CA LEU A 8 0.38 -17.53 21.68
C LEU A 8 -0.33 -18.73 21.03
N PRO A 9 -1.49 -18.52 20.37
CA PRO A 9 -2.19 -19.58 19.66
C PRO A 9 -1.42 -20.01 18.40
N SER A 10 -1.46 -21.31 18.10
CA SER A 10 -0.89 -21.92 16.91
C SER A 10 -1.70 -21.56 15.66
N LEU A 11 -1.36 -20.48 14.98
CA LEU A 11 -2.13 -19.92 13.85
C LEU A 11 -1.72 -20.42 12.46
N TYR A 12 -0.76 -21.32 12.35
CA TYR A 12 -0.25 -21.77 11.06
C TYR A 12 -0.13 -23.29 10.98
N LEU A 13 -1.11 -23.93 10.38
CA LEU A 13 -1.02 -25.20 9.66
C LEU A 13 -2.43 -25.72 9.30
N SER A 14 -3.09 -25.09 8.34
CA SER A 14 -4.30 -25.68 7.72
C SER A 14 -4.12 -25.94 6.23
N ALA A 15 -3.06 -26.67 5.88
CA ALA A 15 -2.94 -27.25 4.54
C ALA A 15 -2.36 -28.66 4.54
N ALA A 16 -2.27 -29.32 5.69
CA ALA A 16 -2.06 -30.77 5.79
C ALA A 16 -2.39 -31.18 7.22
N GLY A 17 -3.27 -32.14 7.38
CA GLY A 17 -3.76 -32.60 8.67
C GLY A 17 -2.66 -32.92 9.70
N GLU A 18 -2.99 -32.63 10.96
CA GLU A 18 -2.23 -32.77 12.18
C GLU A 18 -1.30 -31.60 12.56
N SER A 19 -1.85 -30.63 13.33
CA SER A 19 -1.09 -29.56 13.94
C SER A 19 -0.35 -30.03 15.19
N LYS A 20 0.90 -30.44 15.09
CA LYS A 20 1.82 -30.49 16.26
C LYS A 20 2.24 -29.04 16.57
N LYS A 21 2.04 -28.61 17.84
CA LYS A 21 2.58 -27.33 18.34
C LYS A 21 4.11 -27.40 18.33
N MET A 22 4.75 -26.87 17.30
CA MET A 22 6.21 -26.74 17.23
C MET A 22 6.68 -25.63 18.18
N ASN A 23 7.77 -25.87 18.91
CA ASN A 23 8.41 -24.82 19.70
C ASN A 23 9.24 -23.86 18.83
N ILE A 24 9.69 -22.72 19.37
CA ILE A 24 10.44 -21.68 18.62
C ILE A 24 11.70 -22.26 17.95
N ARG A 25 12.43 -23.16 18.61
CA ARG A 25 13.65 -23.80 18.05
C ARG A 25 13.30 -24.76 16.90
N GLU A 26 12.19 -25.48 17.01
CA GLU A 26 11.71 -26.36 15.94
C GLU A 26 11.26 -25.54 14.71
N ARG A 27 10.60 -24.38 14.90
CA ARG A 27 10.24 -23.46 13.83
C ARG A 27 11.47 -22.87 13.13
N GLN A 28 12.46 -22.42 13.87
CA GLN A 28 13.74 -21.96 13.32
C GLN A 28 14.43 -23.04 12.48
N TYR A 29 14.52 -24.27 12.98
CA TYR A 29 15.12 -25.39 12.27
C TYR A 29 14.37 -25.77 10.99
N PHE A 30 13.04 -25.59 10.96
CA PHE A 30 12.23 -25.84 9.78
C PHE A 30 12.44 -24.75 8.70
N MET A 31 12.65 -23.49 9.12
CA MET A 31 12.90 -22.37 8.20
C MET A 31 14.35 -22.36 7.71
N PHE A 32 15.32 -22.31 8.60
CA PHE A 32 16.76 -22.35 8.30
C PHE A 32 17.40 -23.51 9.03
N ARG A 33 18.17 -24.33 8.29
CA ARG A 33 18.85 -25.50 8.86
C ARG A 33 20.21 -25.14 9.45
N LYS A 34 20.97 -24.23 8.81
CA LYS A 34 22.34 -23.86 9.19
C LYS A 34 22.61 -22.37 9.13
N ALA A 35 21.85 -21.62 8.32
CA ALA A 35 22.10 -20.19 8.16
C ALA A 35 21.88 -19.42 9.46
N ILE A 36 22.79 -18.51 9.77
CA ILE A 36 22.65 -17.54 10.87
C ILE A 36 22.57 -16.13 10.28
N PRO A 37 21.95 -15.16 10.99
CA PRO A 37 21.96 -13.76 10.60
C PRO A 37 23.39 -13.22 10.57
N VAL A 38 23.74 -12.49 9.50
CA VAL A 38 25.08 -11.89 9.31
C VAL A 38 24.97 -10.49 8.73
N TRP A 39 26.03 -9.68 8.93
CA TRP A 39 26.24 -8.42 8.24
C TRP A 39 27.73 -8.13 8.06
N ILE A 40 28.05 -6.97 7.45
CA ILE A 40 29.43 -6.48 7.37
C ILE A 40 29.78 -5.83 8.71
N GLU A 41 30.96 -6.15 9.25
CA GLU A 41 31.44 -5.67 10.55
C GLU A 41 31.37 -4.13 10.65
N GLY A 42 30.77 -3.64 11.73
CA GLY A 42 30.60 -2.20 11.98
C GLY A 42 29.50 -1.49 11.20
N HIS A 43 28.80 -2.17 10.27
CA HIS A 43 27.83 -1.53 9.36
C HIS A 43 26.36 -1.90 9.63
N SER A 44 26.04 -2.76 10.60
CA SER A 44 24.66 -3.23 10.83
C SER A 44 23.69 -2.15 11.32
N CYS A 45 24.20 -1.14 12.04
CA CYS A 45 23.41 0.00 12.54
C CYS A 45 23.73 1.31 11.78
N GLU A 46 24.51 1.23 10.71
CA GLU A 46 24.87 2.41 9.92
C GLU A 46 23.71 2.88 9.06
N LEU A 47 23.45 4.18 9.07
CA LEU A 47 22.38 4.81 8.29
C LEU A 47 22.58 4.55 6.79
N ASN A 48 21.54 4.04 6.10
CA ASN A 48 21.56 3.68 4.68
C ASN A 48 22.73 2.72 4.33
N SER A 49 22.88 1.65 5.11
CA SER A 49 23.91 0.62 4.93
C SER A 49 23.50 -0.34 3.80
N ILE A 50 24.18 -0.25 2.67
CA ILE A 50 23.93 -1.13 1.53
C ILE A 50 25.11 -2.04 1.32
N CYS A 51 24.87 -3.34 1.30
CA CYS A 51 25.93 -4.35 1.21
C CYS A 51 25.63 -5.37 0.10
N LEU A 52 26.68 -5.88 -0.50
CA LEU A 52 26.65 -7.02 -1.42
C LEU A 52 27.21 -8.25 -0.73
N PHE A 53 26.48 -9.36 -0.85
CA PHE A 53 26.86 -10.66 -0.35
C PHE A 53 26.90 -11.67 -1.49
N SER A 54 27.76 -12.69 -1.39
CA SER A 54 27.77 -13.76 -2.38
C SER A 54 28.17 -15.10 -1.77
N ALA A 55 27.69 -16.17 -2.41
CA ALA A 55 28.13 -17.53 -2.15
C ALA A 55 28.21 -18.31 -3.47
N GLU A 56 29.24 -19.14 -3.60
CA GLU A 56 29.37 -20.11 -4.66
C GLU A 56 28.90 -21.48 -4.17
N PHE A 57 28.21 -22.23 -5.03
CA PHE A 57 27.78 -23.61 -4.75
C PHE A 57 27.70 -24.43 -6.02
N ASP A 58 27.84 -25.75 -5.90
CA ASP A 58 27.69 -26.65 -7.02
C ASP A 58 26.22 -26.93 -7.32
N ALA A 59 25.89 -27.07 -8.61
CA ALA A 59 24.52 -27.35 -9.03
C ALA A 59 24.01 -28.65 -8.40
N ALA A 60 22.80 -28.61 -7.86
CA ALA A 60 22.11 -29.76 -7.33
C ALA A 60 20.63 -29.72 -7.70
N GLU A 61 20.08 -30.87 -8.08
CA GLU A 61 18.65 -30.99 -8.37
C GLU A 61 17.82 -30.65 -7.13
N GLY A 62 16.70 -29.94 -7.32
CA GLY A 62 15.84 -29.51 -6.24
C GLY A 62 16.41 -28.38 -5.37
N ALA A 63 17.49 -27.71 -5.80
CA ALA A 63 18.03 -26.59 -5.05
C ALA A 63 17.03 -25.43 -4.93
N GLU A 64 16.86 -24.95 -3.70
CA GLU A 64 16.05 -23.77 -3.35
C GLU A 64 16.91 -22.76 -2.59
N LEU A 65 16.59 -21.47 -2.78
CA LEU A 65 17.06 -20.37 -1.95
C LEU A 65 16.03 -20.10 -0.84
N VAL A 66 16.47 -20.14 0.42
CA VAL A 66 15.71 -19.70 1.59
C VAL A 66 16.37 -18.44 2.12
N ILE A 67 15.65 -17.33 2.22
CA ILE A 67 16.26 -16.02 2.47
C ILE A 67 15.32 -15.07 3.21
N THR A 68 15.91 -14.26 4.08
CA THR A 68 15.30 -13.07 4.70
C THR A 68 16.35 -12.02 4.96
N ALA A 69 15.94 -10.77 5.13
CA ALA A 69 16.81 -9.66 5.49
C ALA A 69 16.04 -8.57 6.26
N ASN A 70 16.76 -7.67 6.90
CA ASN A 70 16.26 -6.38 7.34
C ASN A 70 17.20 -5.28 6.77
N SER A 71 16.69 -4.29 5.96
CA SER A 71 15.27 -4.03 5.62
C SER A 71 14.79 -4.84 4.40
N PHE A 72 15.55 -4.84 3.28
CA PHE A 72 15.19 -5.49 2.01
C PHE A 72 16.38 -6.11 1.32
N TYR A 73 16.13 -7.06 0.41
CA TYR A 73 17.15 -7.66 -0.44
C TYR A 73 16.70 -7.75 -1.91
N LYS A 74 17.69 -7.80 -2.80
CA LYS A 74 17.59 -8.30 -4.17
C LYS A 74 18.53 -9.47 -4.35
N ALA A 75 18.03 -10.59 -4.88
CA ALA A 75 18.82 -11.79 -5.16
C ALA A 75 19.00 -11.99 -6.65
N TYR A 76 20.23 -12.41 -7.03
CA TYR A 76 20.63 -12.71 -8.39
C TYR A 76 21.35 -14.07 -8.41
N LEU A 77 21.01 -14.95 -9.34
CA LEU A 77 21.75 -16.19 -9.58
C LEU A 77 22.39 -16.13 -10.96
N ASN A 78 23.72 -16.27 -11.03
CA ASN A 78 24.48 -16.19 -12.27
C ASN A 78 24.27 -14.89 -13.06
N GLY A 79 23.99 -13.79 -12.36
CA GLY A 79 23.66 -12.48 -12.92
C GLY A 79 22.19 -12.30 -13.33
N GLU A 80 21.34 -13.34 -13.21
CA GLU A 80 19.92 -13.25 -13.48
C GLU A 80 19.15 -12.90 -12.20
N PHE A 81 18.23 -11.94 -12.28
CA PHE A 81 17.37 -11.53 -11.18
C PHE A 81 16.47 -12.69 -10.71
N VAL A 82 16.47 -12.98 -9.43
CA VAL A 82 15.65 -14.00 -8.80
C VAL A 82 14.42 -13.37 -8.15
N ALA A 83 14.64 -12.44 -7.20
CA ALA A 83 13.56 -11.85 -6.40
C ALA A 83 13.99 -10.58 -5.67
N PHE A 84 12.98 -9.85 -5.20
CA PHE A 84 13.06 -8.76 -4.22
C PHE A 84 12.18 -9.12 -3.01
N GLY A 85 12.67 -8.88 -1.81
CA GLY A 85 11.98 -9.16 -0.54
C GLY A 85 12.78 -8.65 0.65
N PRO A 86 12.43 -9.11 1.85
CA PRO A 86 11.31 -9.99 2.18
C PRO A 86 9.97 -9.26 2.17
N ALA A 87 8.87 -9.98 2.39
CA ALA A 87 7.61 -9.34 2.81
C ALA A 87 7.81 -8.75 4.22
N ARG A 88 7.15 -7.62 4.50
CA ARG A 88 7.31 -6.90 5.78
C ARG A 88 6.68 -7.64 6.94
N ALA A 89 7.31 -7.54 8.11
CA ALA A 89 6.89 -8.18 9.35
C ALA A 89 6.90 -7.19 10.51
N ALA A 90 6.24 -7.56 11.62
CA ALA A 90 6.23 -6.81 12.87
C ALA A 90 7.61 -6.77 13.52
N HIS A 91 7.83 -5.83 14.46
CA HIS A 91 9.04 -5.77 15.31
C HIS A 91 9.36 -7.13 15.95
N GLY A 92 10.63 -7.51 15.90
CA GLY A 92 11.11 -8.79 16.42
C GLY A 92 10.86 -9.99 15.50
N TYR A 93 10.20 -9.80 14.35
CA TYR A 93 9.88 -10.84 13.39
C TYR A 93 10.45 -10.54 12.00
N CYS A 94 10.66 -11.59 11.20
CA CYS A 94 11.02 -11.48 9.78
C CYS A 94 10.29 -12.53 8.96
N ARG A 95 9.87 -12.21 7.74
CA ARG A 95 9.27 -13.19 6.84
C ARG A 95 10.35 -13.84 5.98
N VAL A 96 10.22 -15.15 5.83
CA VAL A 96 11.20 -15.96 5.09
C VAL A 96 10.66 -16.32 3.72
N ASP A 97 11.43 -16.00 2.70
CA ASP A 97 11.13 -16.32 1.31
C ASP A 97 11.82 -17.63 0.89
N ARG A 98 11.18 -18.37 -0.03
CA ARG A 98 11.70 -19.62 -0.60
C ARG A 98 11.52 -19.62 -2.11
N PHE A 99 12.62 -19.80 -2.85
CA PHE A 99 12.61 -19.77 -4.32
C PHE A 99 13.28 -21.01 -4.87
N SER A 100 12.58 -21.73 -5.75
CA SER A 100 13.23 -22.76 -6.57
C SER A 100 14.25 -22.14 -7.50
N LEU A 101 15.47 -22.67 -7.52
CA LEU A 101 16.55 -22.21 -8.37
C LEU A 101 16.64 -23.01 -9.69
N ALA A 102 15.87 -24.08 -9.86
CA ALA A 102 15.99 -25.04 -10.96
C ALA A 102 16.10 -24.42 -12.36
N LYS A 103 15.30 -23.37 -12.64
CA LYS A 103 15.28 -22.70 -13.96
C LYS A 103 16.50 -21.84 -14.26
N ARG A 104 17.37 -21.54 -13.25
CA ARG A 104 18.50 -20.62 -13.35
C ARG A 104 19.84 -21.29 -13.04
N LEU A 105 19.83 -22.55 -12.62
CA LEU A 105 21.05 -23.32 -12.38
C LEU A 105 21.81 -23.58 -13.67
N ARG A 106 23.12 -23.43 -13.59
CA ARG A 106 24.08 -23.85 -14.63
C ARG A 106 24.81 -25.08 -14.15
N GLN A 107 25.22 -25.97 -15.07
CA GLN A 107 26.05 -27.11 -14.72
C GLN A 107 27.38 -26.67 -14.07
N GLY A 108 27.78 -27.33 -12.99
CA GLY A 108 28.94 -26.97 -12.20
C GLY A 108 28.64 -25.82 -11.19
N LYS A 109 29.60 -24.91 -11.04
CA LYS A 109 29.49 -23.82 -10.05
C LYS A 109 28.51 -22.73 -10.43
N ASN A 110 27.74 -22.30 -9.46
CA ASN A 110 26.74 -21.25 -9.53
C ASN A 110 27.10 -20.15 -8.53
N LEU A 111 26.93 -18.88 -8.91
CA LEU A 111 27.17 -17.72 -8.08
C LEU A 111 25.84 -17.08 -7.69
N LEU A 112 25.51 -17.14 -6.41
CA LEU A 112 24.43 -16.35 -5.82
C LEU A 112 25.00 -15.01 -5.35
N VAL A 113 24.36 -13.90 -5.74
CA VAL A 113 24.67 -12.56 -5.25
C VAL A 113 23.41 -11.96 -4.64
N VAL A 114 23.55 -11.35 -3.46
CA VAL A 114 22.47 -10.67 -2.75
C VAL A 114 22.89 -9.23 -2.49
N GLU A 115 22.14 -8.27 -3.04
CA GLU A 115 22.21 -6.87 -2.64
C GLU A 115 21.21 -6.68 -1.47
N ALA A 116 21.70 -6.29 -0.31
CA ALA A 116 20.88 -6.08 0.87
C ALA A 116 20.98 -4.65 1.38
N ALA A 117 19.83 -4.06 1.70
CA ALA A 117 19.68 -2.73 2.25
C ALA A 117 19.30 -2.80 3.72
N GLY A 118 20.09 -2.20 4.60
CA GLY A 118 19.75 -1.85 5.96
C GLY A 118 19.60 -0.34 6.04
N TYR A 119 18.36 0.16 5.98
CA TYR A 119 18.16 1.59 5.97
C TYR A 119 18.44 2.23 7.31
N ASN A 120 18.15 1.54 8.41
CA ASN A 120 18.39 1.98 9.79
C ASN A 120 17.88 3.41 10.03
N CYS A 121 16.74 3.75 9.44
CA CYS A 121 16.08 5.05 9.55
C CYS A 121 14.60 4.86 9.85
N ARG A 122 14.00 5.86 10.48
CA ARG A 122 12.58 5.89 10.77
C ARG A 122 11.79 6.25 9.51
N SER A 123 10.74 5.49 9.24
CA SER A 123 9.91 5.66 8.05
C SER A 123 8.53 5.07 8.26
N PHE A 124 7.59 5.36 7.35
CA PHE A 124 6.26 4.71 7.32
C PHE A 124 6.29 3.37 6.57
N TYR A 125 7.47 2.95 6.13
CA TYR A 125 7.69 1.90 5.16
C TYR A 125 8.53 0.74 5.68
N SER A 126 9.48 1.00 6.59
CA SER A 126 10.40 0.02 7.16
C SER A 126 10.63 0.26 8.64
N LEU A 127 11.08 -0.76 9.34
CA LEU A 127 11.45 -0.69 10.75
C LEU A 127 12.88 -0.16 10.90
N ASP A 128 13.10 0.63 11.96
CA ASP A 128 14.41 1.13 12.39
C ASP A 128 15.08 0.11 13.32
N THR A 129 15.45 -1.02 12.78
CA THR A 129 16.12 -2.12 13.50
C THR A 129 17.40 -2.52 12.79
N PRO A 130 18.43 -3.07 13.50
CA PRO A 130 19.71 -3.42 12.90
C PRO A 130 19.59 -4.27 11.64
N ALA A 131 20.43 -3.98 10.66
CA ALA A 131 20.47 -4.70 9.40
C ALA A 131 21.03 -6.11 9.57
N PHE A 132 20.42 -7.08 8.90
CA PHE A 132 20.94 -8.44 8.77
C PHE A 132 20.53 -9.08 7.44
N LEU A 133 21.28 -10.08 7.03
CA LEU A 133 20.94 -11.04 5.97
C LEU A 133 21.01 -12.45 6.57
N GLN A 134 20.02 -13.29 6.32
CA GLN A 134 20.04 -14.71 6.63
C GLN A 134 19.59 -15.48 5.39
N ALA A 135 20.47 -16.33 4.86
CA ALA A 135 20.22 -17.04 3.61
C ALA A 135 20.89 -18.40 3.58
N GLU A 136 20.22 -19.37 2.98
CA GLU A 136 20.83 -20.67 2.63
C GLU A 136 20.32 -21.18 1.29
N VAL A 137 21.21 -21.78 0.52
CA VAL A 137 20.89 -22.59 -0.63
C VAL A 137 20.90 -24.04 -0.18
N ARG A 138 19.80 -24.75 -0.40
CA ARG A 138 19.65 -26.13 0.08
C ARG A 138 18.86 -27.00 -0.89
N THR A 139 19.04 -28.30 -0.77
CA THR A 139 18.14 -29.34 -1.32
C THR A 139 17.32 -29.92 -0.17
N GLU A 140 16.49 -30.90 -0.44
CA GLU A 140 15.80 -31.64 0.60
C GLU A 140 16.77 -32.28 1.60
N SER A 141 17.92 -32.79 1.15
CA SER A 141 18.89 -33.57 1.96
C SER A 141 20.09 -32.77 2.47
N ALA A 142 20.49 -31.66 1.82
CA ALA A 142 21.72 -30.97 2.11
C ALA A 142 21.62 -29.43 2.06
N VAL A 143 22.42 -28.74 2.87
CA VAL A 143 22.69 -27.29 2.76
C VAL A 143 23.95 -27.13 1.94
N LEU A 144 23.82 -26.53 0.74
CA LEU A 144 24.87 -26.33 -0.24
C LEU A 144 25.73 -25.10 0.13
N ALA A 145 25.09 -24.00 0.51
CA ALA A 145 25.74 -22.79 1.00
C ALA A 145 24.85 -22.07 2.02
N CYS A 146 25.43 -21.43 3.05
CA CYS A 146 24.67 -20.70 4.06
C CYS A 146 25.46 -19.51 4.64
N THR A 147 24.71 -18.46 5.06
CA THR A 147 25.28 -17.35 5.84
C THR A 147 25.88 -17.85 7.15
N GLY A 148 26.97 -17.25 7.57
CA GLY A 148 27.79 -17.68 8.72
C GLY A 148 28.88 -18.69 8.37
N ARG A 149 28.85 -19.31 7.18
CA ARG A 149 29.86 -20.29 6.74
C ARG A 149 30.45 -19.98 5.36
N ASP A 150 29.60 -19.83 4.35
CA ASP A 150 30.01 -19.83 2.93
C ASP A 150 29.89 -18.46 2.26
N PHE A 151 29.14 -17.54 2.87
CA PHE A 151 28.94 -16.22 2.31
C PHE A 151 30.13 -15.31 2.60
N THR A 152 30.54 -14.57 1.59
CA THR A 152 31.42 -13.40 1.68
C THR A 152 30.61 -12.14 1.37
N GLY A 153 31.14 -10.97 1.76
CA GLY A 153 30.42 -9.73 1.48
C GLY A 153 31.29 -8.50 1.54
N ARG A 154 30.75 -7.38 1.06
CA ARG A 154 31.37 -6.07 1.15
C ARG A 154 30.31 -4.96 1.18
N VAL A 155 30.67 -3.79 1.67
CA VAL A 155 29.87 -2.58 1.46
C VAL A 155 29.72 -2.33 -0.05
N PHE A 156 28.54 -1.96 -0.51
CA PHE A 156 28.29 -1.61 -1.91
C PHE A 156 28.75 -0.18 -2.19
N ALA A 157 30.06 0.00 -2.33
CA ALA A 157 30.68 1.32 -2.51
C ALA A 157 30.23 2.04 -3.79
N GLU A 158 29.76 1.31 -4.78
CA GLU A 158 29.22 1.87 -6.04
C GLU A 158 27.83 2.51 -5.84
N ARG A 159 27.11 2.19 -4.76
CA ARG A 159 25.88 2.88 -4.37
C ARG A 159 26.22 3.98 -3.36
N VAL A 160 25.91 5.22 -3.71
CA VAL A 160 26.20 6.38 -2.88
C VAL A 160 25.32 6.34 -1.62
N ARG A 161 25.94 6.41 -0.45
CA ARG A 161 25.26 6.27 0.83
C ARG A 161 24.61 7.57 1.30
N LYS A 162 25.32 8.71 1.21
CA LYS A 162 24.87 10.00 1.72
C LYS A 162 24.03 10.72 0.66
N VAL A 163 22.75 10.40 0.64
CA VAL A 163 21.74 10.93 -0.29
C VAL A 163 20.54 11.45 0.49
N CYS A 164 19.69 12.25 -0.16
CA CYS A 164 18.42 12.68 0.44
C CYS A 164 17.44 11.50 0.56
N ARG A 165 16.43 11.66 1.41
CA ARG A 165 15.30 10.73 1.41
C ARG A 165 14.53 10.84 0.10
N PHE A 166 13.88 9.74 -0.27
CA PHE A 166 12.96 9.74 -1.40
C PHE A 166 11.71 10.58 -1.11
N SER A 167 11.16 10.44 0.10
CA SER A 167 10.04 11.23 0.63
C SER A 167 10.14 11.34 2.15
N TYR A 168 9.21 12.07 2.78
CA TYR A 168 9.09 12.06 4.24
C TYR A 168 8.83 10.65 4.78
N GLN A 169 8.01 9.88 4.08
CA GLN A 169 7.54 8.57 4.53
C GLN A 169 8.47 7.42 4.16
N ARG A 170 9.22 7.53 3.05
CA ARG A 170 10.14 6.45 2.58
C ARG A 170 11.59 6.76 2.92
N ALA A 171 12.42 5.71 2.82
CA ALA A 171 13.86 5.78 3.03
C ALA A 171 14.58 6.62 1.95
N PHE A 172 15.78 6.27 1.58
CA PHE A 172 16.69 7.09 0.78
C PHE A 172 16.47 6.93 -0.73
N SER A 173 16.72 8.01 -1.49
CA SER A 173 16.83 7.99 -2.95
C SER A 173 18.05 7.17 -3.40
N GLU A 174 18.20 6.96 -4.70
CA GLU A 174 19.27 6.12 -5.25
C GLU A 174 20.24 6.93 -6.10
N SER A 175 21.53 6.71 -5.88
CA SER A 175 22.61 7.24 -6.72
C SER A 175 23.74 6.21 -6.81
N TYR A 176 24.34 6.07 -8.00
CA TYR A 176 25.33 5.05 -8.29
C TYR A 176 26.55 5.61 -9.02
N ARG A 177 27.75 5.08 -8.69
CA ARG A 177 29.03 5.40 -9.33
C ARG A 177 29.71 4.11 -9.80
N PHE A 178 29.46 3.73 -11.04
CA PHE A 178 30.01 2.51 -11.64
C PHE A 178 31.30 2.81 -12.44
N SER A 179 32.44 2.38 -11.95
CA SER A 179 33.72 2.43 -12.66
C SER A 179 33.92 1.30 -13.68
N ARG A 180 33.02 0.32 -13.70
CA ARG A 180 32.93 -0.83 -14.61
C ARG A 180 31.45 -1.21 -14.75
N SER A 181 31.10 -2.16 -15.61
CA SER A 181 29.68 -2.55 -15.77
C SER A 181 29.11 -3.10 -14.47
N PRO A 182 27.80 -2.90 -14.20
CA PRO A 182 27.14 -3.48 -13.02
C PRO A 182 27.33 -5.00 -12.92
N ALA A 183 27.31 -5.72 -14.04
CA ALA A 183 27.54 -7.17 -14.06
C ALA A 183 28.93 -7.56 -13.52
N GLU A 184 29.99 -6.82 -13.89
CA GLU A 184 31.34 -7.04 -13.36
C GLU A 184 31.42 -6.68 -11.87
N VAL A 185 30.70 -5.65 -11.41
CA VAL A 185 30.63 -5.26 -10.00
C VAL A 185 30.01 -6.37 -9.16
N TYR A 186 28.91 -6.92 -9.61
CA TYR A 186 28.24 -8.04 -8.91
C TYR A 186 29.08 -9.32 -8.95
N ALA A 187 29.71 -9.67 -10.08
CA ALA A 187 30.57 -10.84 -10.18
C ALA A 187 31.82 -10.75 -9.26
N ALA A 188 32.30 -9.54 -9.02
CA ALA A 188 33.48 -9.33 -8.17
C ALA A 188 33.20 -9.51 -6.66
N VAL A 189 31.97 -9.62 -6.23
CA VAL A 189 31.60 -9.83 -4.82
C VAL A 189 32.12 -11.17 -4.29
N ALA A 190 32.31 -12.17 -5.14
CA ALA A 190 32.91 -13.45 -4.77
C ALA A 190 34.32 -13.33 -4.12
N LYS A 191 34.98 -12.17 -4.28
CA LYS A 191 36.27 -11.81 -3.64
C LYS A 191 36.08 -10.91 -2.40
N GLY A 192 34.89 -10.85 -1.84
CA GLY A 192 34.54 -10.06 -0.64
C GLY A 192 35.25 -10.56 0.63
N GLY A 193 35.16 -9.75 1.69
CA GLY A 193 35.67 -10.09 3.01
C GLY A 193 34.73 -11.01 3.81
N LYS A 194 35.21 -11.38 5.00
CA LYS A 194 34.40 -12.18 5.95
C LYS A 194 33.24 -11.37 6.50
N VAL A 195 32.09 -12.00 6.57
CA VAL A 195 30.89 -11.48 7.25
C VAL A 195 30.90 -11.90 8.72
N VAL A 196 30.25 -11.10 9.59
CA VAL A 196 30.16 -11.37 11.02
C VAL A 196 28.71 -11.66 11.43
N PRO A 197 28.48 -12.44 12.50
CA PRO A 197 27.14 -12.60 13.05
C PRO A 197 26.48 -11.27 13.39
N ALA A 198 25.18 -11.15 13.12
CA ALA A 198 24.35 -9.99 13.41
C ALA A 198 23.15 -10.39 14.26
N GLU A 199 22.48 -9.40 14.82
CA GLU A 199 21.19 -9.61 15.49
C GLU A 199 20.13 -9.94 14.43
N GLY A 200 19.36 -10.99 14.64
CA GLY A 200 18.28 -11.44 13.75
C GLY A 200 16.92 -11.26 14.37
N ALA A 201 15.90 -11.72 13.65
CA ALA A 201 14.51 -11.67 14.07
C ALA A 201 13.88 -13.08 14.05
N GLU A 202 12.73 -13.24 14.72
CA GLU A 202 12.00 -14.52 14.73
C GLU A 202 11.40 -14.78 13.34
N PRO A 203 11.71 -15.94 12.70
CA PRO A 203 11.26 -16.20 11.34
C PRO A 203 9.78 -16.61 11.31
N LEU A 204 9.04 -16.00 10.39
CA LEU A 204 7.68 -16.33 10.00
C LEU A 204 7.65 -16.79 8.53
N PRO A 205 6.70 -17.66 8.14
CA PRO A 205 6.44 -17.91 6.73
C PRO A 205 6.13 -16.62 5.98
N ARG A 206 6.41 -16.57 4.67
CA ARG A 206 6.06 -15.38 3.86
C ARG A 206 4.61 -14.97 4.03
N GLY A 207 3.66 -15.91 4.01
CA GLY A 207 2.23 -15.68 4.23
C GLY A 207 1.47 -15.05 3.07
N VAL A 208 2.15 -14.36 2.17
CA VAL A 208 1.57 -13.65 1.01
C VAL A 208 2.08 -14.22 -0.32
N THR A 209 1.32 -13.99 -1.39
CA THR A 209 1.70 -14.41 -2.75
C THR A 209 3.01 -13.73 -3.18
N TYR A 210 3.87 -14.47 -3.89
CA TYR A 210 5.08 -13.89 -4.47
C TYR A 210 4.73 -12.91 -5.58
N PRO A 211 5.38 -11.72 -5.63
CA PRO A 211 5.14 -10.77 -6.69
C PRO A 211 5.57 -11.30 -8.05
N GLN A 212 4.91 -10.81 -9.09
CA GLN A 212 5.35 -11.01 -10.47
C GLN A 212 6.24 -9.85 -10.92
N TYR A 213 7.14 -10.18 -11.89
CA TYR A 213 8.16 -9.26 -12.39
C TYR A 213 8.05 -9.11 -13.91
N GLU A 214 6.87 -8.71 -14.40
CA GLU A 214 6.64 -8.49 -15.84
C GLU A 214 7.40 -7.24 -16.32
N SER A 215 7.99 -7.30 -17.51
CA SER A 215 8.73 -6.16 -18.06
C SER A 215 7.85 -5.28 -18.95
N TYR A 216 7.69 -4.01 -18.57
CA TYR A 216 6.95 -2.99 -19.30
C TYR A 216 7.91 -2.05 -20.03
N VAL A 217 7.87 -2.06 -21.36
CA VAL A 217 8.71 -1.21 -22.19
C VAL A 217 8.15 0.21 -22.25
N PHE A 218 8.96 1.20 -21.89
CA PHE A 218 8.66 2.63 -22.05
C PHE A 218 9.16 3.09 -23.41
N ARG A 219 8.31 3.72 -24.19
CA ARG A 219 8.63 4.19 -25.55
C ARG A 219 9.00 5.67 -25.53
N ALA A 220 10.03 6.05 -26.27
CA ALA A 220 10.38 7.44 -26.42
C ALA A 220 9.23 8.24 -27.06
N CYS A 221 8.82 9.31 -26.39
CA CYS A 221 7.70 10.17 -26.78
C CYS A 221 8.09 11.65 -26.93
N GLY A 222 9.31 12.01 -26.56
CA GLY A 222 9.83 13.37 -26.68
C GLY A 222 11.34 13.43 -26.42
N ARG A 223 11.92 14.56 -26.75
CA ARG A 223 13.33 14.92 -26.46
C ARG A 223 13.44 16.43 -26.28
N GLY A 224 14.57 16.87 -25.80
CA GLY A 224 14.85 18.30 -25.66
C GLY A 224 16.20 18.57 -25.04
N THR A 225 16.39 19.80 -24.64
CA THR A 225 17.57 20.26 -23.92
C THR A 225 17.17 20.78 -22.55
N PHE A 226 18.11 20.80 -21.63
CA PHE A 226 17.96 21.40 -20.30
C PHE A 226 19.24 22.19 -19.96
N ALA A 227 19.12 23.08 -18.99
CA ALA A 227 20.27 23.79 -18.45
C ALA A 227 20.42 23.49 -16.95
N VAL A 228 21.67 23.51 -16.49
CA VAL A 228 21.97 23.49 -15.06
C VAL A 228 21.96 24.94 -14.58
N ARG A 229 21.23 25.22 -13.51
CA ARG A 229 21.16 26.55 -12.88
C ARG A 229 22.39 26.84 -12.07
N ASN A 230 22.83 28.11 -12.01
CA ASN A 230 23.95 28.51 -11.17
C ASN A 230 23.63 28.60 -9.68
N ALA A 231 22.34 28.68 -9.34
CA ALA A 231 21.86 28.69 -7.96
C ALA A 231 20.80 27.59 -7.79
N PRO A 232 20.71 26.96 -6.62
CA PRO A 232 19.68 25.97 -6.36
C PRO A 232 18.30 26.64 -6.47
N ALA A 233 17.36 25.92 -7.09
CA ALA A 233 15.96 26.26 -6.97
C ALA A 233 15.53 26.03 -5.49
N PRO A 234 14.40 26.58 -5.02
CA PRO A 234 13.93 26.41 -3.64
C PRO A 234 13.51 24.99 -3.28
N PHE A 235 14.17 24.00 -3.89
CA PHE A 235 13.95 22.58 -3.65
C PHE A 235 14.53 22.11 -2.30
N ARG A 236 15.50 22.83 -1.76
CA ARG A 236 16.07 22.55 -0.42
C ARG A 236 15.04 22.53 0.70
N GLU A 237 14.00 23.34 0.59
CA GLU A 237 12.89 23.34 1.54
C GLU A 237 12.12 22.01 1.56
N ARG A 238 12.24 21.21 0.50
CA ARG A 238 11.60 19.90 0.35
C ARG A 238 12.43 18.74 0.89
N TYR A 239 13.72 18.95 1.14
CA TYR A 239 14.52 17.92 1.80
C TYR A 239 14.00 17.73 3.21
N VAL A 240 13.78 16.48 3.57
CA VAL A 240 13.40 16.13 4.92
C VAL A 240 14.55 16.49 5.85
N THR A 241 14.32 17.45 6.75
CA THR A 241 15.30 17.93 7.73
C THR A 241 14.97 17.47 9.15
N GLU A 242 13.91 16.70 9.33
CA GLU A 242 13.46 16.20 10.62
C GLU A 242 14.44 15.15 11.18
N LYS A 243 15.24 15.56 12.15
CA LYS A 243 16.32 14.72 12.73
C LYS A 243 15.81 13.43 13.36
N ARG A 244 14.58 13.43 13.90
CA ARG A 244 13.96 12.25 14.50
C ARG A 244 13.77 11.11 13.51
N LEU A 245 13.73 11.38 12.21
CA LEU A 245 13.66 10.37 11.14
C LEU A 245 15.02 9.71 10.84
N LYS A 246 16.11 10.16 11.47
CA LYS A 246 17.48 9.75 11.16
C LYS A 246 17.81 10.03 9.68
N ILE A 247 18.40 11.17 9.42
CA ILE A 247 18.73 11.68 8.07
C ILE A 247 20.18 12.09 8.00
N PHE A 248 20.71 12.21 6.78
CA PHE A 248 21.98 12.89 6.54
C PHE A 248 21.75 14.40 6.48
N PRO A 249 22.63 15.22 7.04
CA PRO A 249 22.63 16.66 6.79
C PRO A 249 22.74 16.98 5.29
N VAL A 250 22.02 17.99 4.82
CA VAL A 250 22.08 18.40 3.39
C VAL A 250 23.50 18.72 2.93
N SER A 251 24.33 19.28 3.82
CA SER A 251 25.73 19.59 3.55
C SER A 251 26.61 18.37 3.29
N GLU A 252 26.16 17.16 3.67
CA GLU A 252 26.90 15.92 3.50
C GLU A 252 26.45 15.11 2.26
N PHE A 253 25.46 15.60 1.50
CA PHE A 253 25.02 14.88 0.31
C PHE A 253 26.12 14.77 -0.73
N GLU A 254 26.33 13.55 -1.21
CA GLU A 254 27.36 13.20 -2.19
C GLU A 254 26.80 13.08 -3.61
N THR A 255 25.55 13.50 -3.83
CA THR A 255 24.85 13.40 -5.11
C THR A 255 24.81 14.74 -5.83
N PHE A 256 24.51 14.70 -7.15
CA PHE A 256 24.20 15.91 -7.90
C PHE A 256 22.85 16.47 -7.40
N PRO A 257 22.80 17.75 -7.01
CA PRO A 257 21.54 18.34 -6.57
C PRO A 257 20.57 18.51 -7.74
N ALA A 258 19.49 17.74 -7.76
CA ALA A 258 18.45 17.83 -8.79
C ALA A 258 17.82 19.24 -8.87
N GLU A 259 17.89 20.00 -7.77
CA GLU A 259 17.44 21.40 -7.69
C GLU A 259 18.15 22.35 -8.66
N TYR A 260 19.34 21.99 -9.16
CA TYR A 260 20.04 22.78 -10.18
C TYR A 260 19.53 22.54 -11.61
N ILE A 261 18.66 21.55 -11.82
CA ILE A 261 18.11 21.27 -13.15
C ILE A 261 16.97 22.25 -13.47
N GLY A 262 16.99 22.82 -14.66
CA GLY A 262 15.95 23.73 -15.10
C GLY A 262 16.03 24.11 -16.59
N ALA A 263 15.23 25.07 -16.99
CA ALA A 263 15.21 25.62 -18.35
C ALA A 263 15.09 24.54 -19.45
N PHE A 264 14.01 23.77 -19.39
CA PHE A 264 13.73 22.71 -20.38
C PHE A 264 13.19 23.27 -21.70
N SER A 265 13.68 22.72 -22.83
CA SER A 265 13.01 22.80 -24.12
C SER A 265 12.34 21.46 -24.45
N TYR A 266 11.37 21.44 -25.35
CA TYR A 266 10.69 20.21 -25.73
C TYR A 266 10.46 20.11 -27.23
N MET A 267 10.73 18.94 -27.78
CA MET A 267 10.39 18.56 -29.16
C MET A 267 9.68 17.19 -29.11
N PRO A 268 8.48 17.05 -29.68
CA PRO A 268 7.80 15.78 -29.78
C PRO A 268 8.60 14.80 -30.63
N GLY A 269 8.57 13.50 -30.26
CA GLY A 269 9.25 12.46 -30.99
C GLY A 269 8.64 11.10 -30.67
N ARG A 270 8.79 10.12 -31.57
CA ARG A 270 8.31 8.76 -31.36
C ARG A 270 9.41 7.75 -31.68
N GLY A 271 9.58 6.73 -30.83
CA GLY A 271 10.53 5.67 -31.06
C GLY A 271 10.56 4.64 -29.91
N ARG A 272 11.32 3.56 -30.12
CA ARG A 272 11.56 2.57 -29.05
C ARG A 272 12.80 2.89 -28.20
N SER A 273 13.69 3.73 -28.72
CA SER A 273 14.94 4.12 -28.07
C SER A 273 15.35 5.53 -28.47
N ALA A 274 16.18 6.18 -27.65
CA ALA A 274 16.87 7.40 -28.04
C ALA A 274 18.26 6.99 -28.57
N ARG A 275 18.52 7.29 -29.86
CA ARG A 275 19.72 6.80 -30.56
C ARG A 275 21.01 7.42 -30.03
N LEU A 276 21.01 8.72 -29.75
CA LEU A 276 22.18 9.45 -29.27
C LEU A 276 21.74 10.65 -28.44
N LEU A 277 22.33 10.81 -27.26
CA LEU A 277 22.16 11.96 -26.36
C LEU A 277 23.54 12.44 -25.89
N ARG A 278 23.71 13.77 -25.83
CA ARG A 278 24.91 14.45 -25.33
C ARG A 278 24.59 15.22 -24.04
N ALA A 279 25.63 15.69 -23.38
CA ALA A 279 25.47 16.58 -22.23
C ALA A 279 24.53 17.77 -22.55
N GLY A 280 23.60 18.05 -21.65
CA GLY A 280 22.53 19.06 -21.82
C GLY A 280 21.32 18.60 -22.62
N GLU A 281 21.30 17.35 -23.11
CA GLU A 281 20.15 16.76 -23.83
C GLU A 281 19.41 15.75 -22.95
N TYR A 282 18.10 15.59 -23.22
CA TYR A 282 17.29 14.56 -22.57
C TYR A 282 16.36 13.82 -23.55
N ALA A 283 15.89 12.65 -23.14
CA ALA A 283 14.80 11.93 -23.78
C ALA A 283 13.69 11.65 -22.80
N LEU A 284 12.45 11.71 -23.27
CA LEU A 284 11.23 11.43 -22.54
C LEU A 284 10.63 10.10 -22.98
N PHE A 285 10.22 9.28 -22.03
CA PHE A 285 9.67 7.94 -22.25
C PHE A 285 8.32 7.78 -21.52
N SER A 286 7.38 7.06 -22.14
CA SER A 286 6.11 6.71 -21.51
C SER A 286 5.63 5.33 -21.97
N CYS A 287 4.87 4.64 -21.12
CA CYS A 287 4.17 3.41 -21.51
C CYS A 287 2.64 3.58 -21.60
N GLY A 288 2.14 4.82 -21.41
CA GLY A 288 0.73 5.14 -21.50
C GLY A 288 -0.08 4.88 -20.24
N VAL A 289 0.31 3.91 -19.42
CA VAL A 289 -0.32 3.52 -18.16
C VAL A 289 0.69 3.64 -17.03
N LEU A 290 0.26 4.03 -15.83
CA LEU A 290 1.09 4.02 -14.63
C LEU A 290 1.54 2.60 -14.31
N ARG A 291 2.81 2.42 -13.96
CA ARG A 291 3.39 1.13 -13.59
C ARG A 291 4.20 1.26 -12.31
N ALA A 292 4.04 0.28 -11.42
CA ALA A 292 4.86 0.11 -10.23
C ALA A 292 5.92 -0.96 -10.46
N GLY A 293 7.18 -0.66 -10.11
CA GLY A 293 8.28 -1.62 -10.26
C GLY A 293 9.64 -0.96 -10.33
N PHE A 294 10.64 -1.75 -10.72
CA PHE A 294 12.05 -1.34 -10.79
C PHE A 294 12.34 -0.67 -12.12
N ILE A 295 12.78 0.58 -12.08
CA ILE A 295 13.13 1.35 -13.28
C ILE A 295 14.48 0.82 -13.81
N ARG A 296 14.46 0.25 -15.02
CA ARG A 296 15.63 -0.30 -15.69
C ARG A 296 16.02 0.55 -16.89
N LEU A 297 17.32 0.88 -16.95
CA LEU A 297 17.94 1.51 -18.09
C LEU A 297 18.96 0.58 -18.74
N SER A 298 19.10 0.68 -20.06
CA SER A 298 20.24 0.14 -20.80
C SER A 298 20.67 1.10 -21.89
N PHE A 299 21.99 1.31 -22.03
CA PHE A 299 22.58 2.19 -23.04
C PHE A 299 24.05 1.86 -23.25
N CYS A 300 24.68 2.46 -24.27
CA CYS A 300 26.11 2.44 -24.47
C CYS A 300 26.70 3.83 -24.16
N ALA A 301 27.59 3.95 -23.19
CA ALA A 301 28.32 5.16 -22.88
C ALA A 301 29.56 5.26 -23.80
N ALA A 302 29.62 6.28 -24.67
CA ALA A 302 30.74 6.48 -25.56
C ALA A 302 32.02 6.96 -24.82
N GLU A 303 31.81 7.55 -23.66
CA GLU A 303 32.82 8.07 -22.73
C GLU A 303 32.25 8.00 -21.29
N ASN A 304 33.05 8.33 -20.28
CA ASN A 304 32.54 8.44 -18.91
C ASN A 304 31.39 9.45 -18.88
N SER A 305 30.25 9.03 -18.40
CA SER A 305 28.99 9.80 -18.51
C SER A 305 28.26 9.86 -17.18
N ARG A 306 27.52 10.96 -16.95
CA ARG A 306 26.58 11.12 -15.84
C ARG A 306 25.18 11.28 -16.37
N VAL A 307 24.25 10.52 -15.79
CA VAL A 307 22.87 10.46 -16.22
C VAL A 307 21.95 10.62 -15.01
N ALA A 308 20.92 11.47 -15.12
CA ALA A 308 19.83 11.55 -14.14
C ALA A 308 18.53 11.03 -14.75
N VAL A 309 17.82 10.23 -13.99
CA VAL A 309 16.54 9.62 -14.35
C VAL A 309 15.46 10.23 -13.47
N LEU A 310 14.61 11.05 -14.05
CA LEU A 310 13.48 11.68 -13.38
C LEU A 310 12.22 10.91 -13.76
N PHE A 311 11.32 10.72 -12.81
CA PHE A 311 10.09 9.98 -13.08
C PHE A 311 8.91 10.56 -12.29
N ASP A 312 7.69 10.38 -12.84
CA ASP A 312 6.45 10.78 -12.19
C ASP A 312 5.27 9.92 -12.67
N GLU A 313 4.22 9.92 -11.89
CA GLU A 313 2.95 9.23 -12.14
C GLU A 313 2.14 9.89 -13.26
N ILE A 314 2.45 11.14 -13.60
CA ILE A 314 1.76 11.90 -14.65
C ILE A 314 2.74 12.88 -15.31
N ALA A 315 2.58 13.09 -16.61
CA ALA A 315 3.25 14.19 -17.30
C ALA A 315 2.38 15.45 -17.25
N GLY A 316 3.03 16.60 -17.08
CA GLY A 316 2.41 17.91 -17.29
C GLY A 316 2.04 18.15 -18.77
N GLU A 317 1.38 19.28 -19.04
CA GLU A 317 1.17 19.77 -20.39
C GLU A 317 2.53 20.17 -21.02
N PRO A 318 2.68 20.11 -22.37
CA PRO A 318 3.89 20.55 -23.02
C PRO A 318 4.26 22.03 -22.68
N PRO A 319 5.57 22.32 -22.48
CA PRO A 319 6.67 21.39 -22.58
C PRO A 319 6.63 20.36 -21.45
N ALA A 320 6.39 19.10 -21.80
CA ALA A 320 6.15 18.00 -20.88
C ALA A 320 7.40 17.75 -20.03
N VAL A 321 7.46 18.37 -18.89
CA VAL A 321 8.49 18.18 -17.88
C VAL A 321 7.93 17.22 -16.81
N VAL A 322 8.71 16.23 -16.46
CA VAL A 322 8.43 15.37 -15.30
C VAL A 322 8.62 16.22 -14.04
N ASP A 323 7.59 16.36 -13.22
CA ASP A 323 7.72 16.96 -11.90
C ASP A 323 8.23 15.90 -10.91
N PHE A 324 9.54 15.76 -10.83
CA PHE A 324 10.20 14.83 -9.93
C PHE A 324 10.10 15.23 -8.45
N THR A 325 9.46 16.37 -8.16
CA THR A 325 9.24 16.89 -6.80
C THR A 325 7.80 16.77 -6.35
N ARG A 326 6.90 16.25 -7.21
CA ARG A 326 5.49 16.11 -6.90
C ARG A 326 5.29 15.31 -5.59
N ASN A 327 4.33 15.73 -4.78
CA ASN A 327 4.01 15.14 -3.48
C ASN A 327 5.19 15.12 -2.48
N GLY A 328 6.15 16.05 -2.61
CA GLY A 328 7.31 16.12 -1.72
C GLY A 328 8.32 14.99 -1.91
N CYS A 329 8.27 14.29 -3.05
CA CYS A 329 9.24 13.26 -3.39
C CYS A 329 10.54 13.82 -3.98
N CYS A 330 11.60 13.04 -3.94
CA CYS A 330 12.80 13.19 -4.76
C CYS A 330 12.86 12.03 -5.77
N ALA A 331 12.00 12.11 -6.81
CA ALA A 331 11.85 11.06 -7.81
C ALA A 331 12.99 11.11 -8.85
N VAL A 332 14.22 10.93 -8.38
CA VAL A 332 15.46 10.98 -9.17
C VAL A 332 16.35 9.80 -8.82
N ILE A 333 16.88 9.14 -9.85
CA ILE A 333 17.98 8.17 -9.73
C ILE A 333 19.15 8.70 -10.53
N GLU A 334 20.36 8.71 -9.96
CA GLU A 334 21.57 9.16 -10.63
C GLU A 334 22.49 7.99 -10.95
N TYR A 335 23.17 8.09 -12.10
CA TYR A 335 24.21 7.17 -12.52
C TYR A 335 25.44 7.93 -13.01
N SER A 336 26.58 7.67 -12.42
CA SER A 336 27.90 7.95 -13.00
C SER A 336 28.48 6.64 -13.53
N VAL A 337 28.79 6.57 -14.81
CA VAL A 337 29.20 5.32 -15.48
C VAL A 337 30.47 5.49 -16.28
N ALA A 338 31.30 4.47 -16.30
CA ALA A 338 32.43 4.40 -17.19
C ALA A 338 31.99 4.16 -18.64
N LYS A 339 32.88 4.45 -19.60
CA LYS A 339 32.72 4.09 -21.02
C LYS A 339 32.40 2.60 -21.16
N GLY A 340 31.39 2.28 -21.96
CA GLY A 340 31.00 0.89 -22.27
C GLY A 340 29.48 0.65 -22.20
N GLY A 341 29.13 -0.62 -22.26
CA GLY A 341 27.71 -1.04 -22.11
C GLY A 341 27.24 -0.94 -20.66
N PHE A 342 26.04 -0.40 -20.48
CA PHE A 342 25.41 -0.25 -19.18
C PHE A 342 24.02 -0.86 -19.17
N SER A 343 23.72 -1.62 -18.12
CA SER A 343 22.35 -2.09 -17.82
C SER A 343 22.19 -2.25 -16.32
N HIS A 344 21.22 -1.53 -15.74
CA HIS A 344 20.92 -1.59 -14.31
C HIS A 344 19.45 -1.32 -14.05
N ALA A 345 18.90 -1.89 -12.97
CA ALA A 345 17.55 -1.60 -12.47
C ALA A 345 17.65 -1.04 -11.05
N SER A 346 16.81 -0.04 -10.75
CA SER A 346 16.72 0.53 -9.39
C SER A 346 16.59 -0.55 -8.32
N PHE A 347 17.11 -0.32 -7.13
CA PHE A 347 16.94 -1.26 -6.01
C PHE A 347 15.50 -1.27 -5.51
N GLU A 348 14.93 -0.09 -5.28
CA GLU A 348 13.54 0.07 -4.85
C GLU A 348 12.57 0.03 -6.03
N PRO A 349 11.34 -0.47 -5.82
CA PRO A 349 10.27 -0.27 -6.78
C PRO A 349 9.72 1.15 -6.65
N TYR A 350 9.50 1.79 -7.78
CA TYR A 350 8.93 3.13 -7.94
C TYR A 350 7.70 3.09 -8.84
N THR A 351 6.92 4.17 -8.86
CA THR A 351 5.82 4.33 -9.80
C THR A 351 6.17 5.33 -10.88
N ALA A 352 5.89 4.97 -12.12
CA ALA A 352 6.12 5.85 -13.25
C ALA A 352 5.09 5.63 -14.37
N LYS A 353 4.58 6.70 -14.92
CA LYS A 353 3.93 6.73 -16.23
C LYS A 353 4.83 7.40 -17.25
N THR A 354 5.64 8.32 -16.79
CA THR A 354 6.60 9.09 -17.60
C THR A 354 7.97 9.09 -16.94
N ILE A 355 9.00 8.84 -17.72
CA ILE A 355 10.39 8.84 -17.31
C ILE A 355 11.19 9.76 -18.22
N GLN A 356 11.96 10.66 -17.63
CA GLN A 356 12.82 11.62 -18.32
C GLN A 356 14.27 11.31 -17.99
N VAL A 357 15.10 11.01 -19.00
CA VAL A 357 16.51 10.66 -18.82
C VAL A 357 17.37 11.80 -19.35
N LEU A 358 18.12 12.44 -18.46
CA LEU A 358 18.99 13.59 -18.72
C LEU A 358 20.43 13.14 -18.79
N VAL A 359 21.21 13.63 -19.77
CA VAL A 359 22.66 13.45 -19.79
C VAL A 359 23.32 14.69 -19.21
N LEU A 360 23.82 14.55 -17.97
CA LEU A 360 24.47 15.66 -17.24
C LEU A 360 25.89 15.93 -17.75
N SER A 361 26.61 14.88 -18.14
CA SER A 361 27.93 14.97 -18.78
C SER A 361 28.19 13.74 -19.64
N GLY A 362 29.07 13.86 -20.63
CA GLY A 362 29.41 12.76 -21.51
C GLY A 362 28.42 12.55 -22.65
N LYS A 363 28.36 11.31 -23.15
CA LYS A 363 27.57 10.93 -24.33
C LYS A 363 27.10 9.49 -24.25
N ILE A 364 25.81 9.25 -24.43
CA ILE A 364 25.21 7.91 -24.42
C ILE A 364 24.44 7.63 -25.71
N ALA A 365 24.38 6.36 -26.10
CA ALA A 365 23.68 5.89 -27.27
C ALA A 365 22.76 4.71 -26.95
N ASP A 366 21.75 4.47 -27.80
CA ASP A 366 20.82 3.33 -27.74
C ASP A 366 20.10 3.18 -26.40
N LEU A 367 19.74 4.31 -25.80
CA LEU A 367 19.05 4.35 -24.52
C LEU A 367 17.68 3.69 -24.64
N ARG A 368 17.46 2.68 -23.80
CA ARG A 368 16.19 1.96 -23.59
C ARG A 368 15.79 2.07 -22.15
N VAL A 369 14.48 2.24 -21.94
CA VAL A 369 13.88 2.35 -20.60
C VAL A 369 12.75 1.32 -20.48
N SER A 370 12.74 0.63 -19.36
CA SER A 370 11.65 -0.29 -18.98
C SER A 370 11.40 -0.23 -17.47
N VAL A 371 10.24 -0.69 -17.06
CA VAL A 371 9.93 -0.96 -15.65
C VAL A 371 9.74 -2.47 -15.51
N VAL A 372 10.49 -3.09 -14.61
CA VAL A 372 10.28 -4.48 -14.19
C VAL A 372 9.23 -4.44 -13.08
N GLY A 373 8.02 -4.88 -13.39
CA GLY A 373 6.86 -4.78 -12.51
C GLY A 373 7.08 -5.42 -11.15
N PHE A 374 6.36 -4.91 -10.17
CA PHE A 374 6.33 -5.44 -8.80
C PHE A 374 4.88 -5.41 -8.32
N SER A 375 4.12 -6.46 -8.62
CA SER A 375 2.68 -6.50 -8.40
C SER A 375 2.20 -7.90 -8.01
N ASN A 376 1.02 -7.96 -7.37
CA ASN A 376 0.36 -9.22 -7.01
C ASN A 376 -0.24 -9.89 -8.25
N PRO A 377 0.22 -11.09 -8.67
CA PRO A 377 -0.30 -11.78 -9.85
C PRO A 377 -1.74 -12.27 -9.67
N ASP A 378 -2.18 -12.52 -8.44
CA ASP A 378 -3.51 -13.07 -8.17
C ASP A 378 -4.63 -12.06 -8.44
N ALA A 379 -4.34 -10.76 -8.49
CA ALA A 379 -5.31 -9.72 -8.81
C ALA A 379 -5.93 -9.85 -10.23
N CYS A 380 -5.38 -10.68 -11.11
CA CYS A 380 -5.93 -10.95 -12.44
C CYS A 380 -6.96 -12.09 -12.48
N ARG A 381 -7.33 -12.69 -11.35
CA ARG A 381 -8.28 -13.81 -11.30
C ARG A 381 -9.73 -13.38 -11.51
N LEU A 382 -10.12 -12.18 -11.07
CA LEU A 382 -11.42 -11.61 -11.45
C LEU A 382 -11.46 -11.36 -12.96
N ARG A 383 -12.52 -11.83 -13.61
CA ARG A 383 -12.81 -11.54 -15.03
C ARG A 383 -14.16 -10.84 -15.12
N LEU A 384 -14.21 -9.74 -15.84
CA LEU A 384 -15.42 -8.96 -16.05
C LEU A 384 -15.46 -8.44 -17.47
N SER A 385 -16.58 -8.64 -18.14
CA SER A 385 -16.92 -7.95 -19.38
C SER A 385 -18.36 -7.47 -19.30
N CYS A 386 -18.63 -6.27 -19.77
CA CYS A 386 -19.99 -5.72 -19.82
C CYS A 386 -20.17 -4.80 -21.04
N SER A 387 -21.42 -4.55 -21.42
CA SER A 387 -21.72 -3.70 -22.57
C SER A 387 -21.41 -2.21 -22.34
N ASP A 388 -21.23 -1.75 -21.10
CA ASP A 388 -20.71 -0.43 -20.78
C ASP A 388 -19.20 -0.47 -20.57
N VAL A 389 -18.45 -0.20 -21.63
CA VAL A 389 -16.98 -0.20 -21.64
C VAL A 389 -16.34 0.76 -20.62
N ARG A 390 -17.11 1.74 -20.11
CA ARG A 390 -16.61 2.70 -19.12
C ARG A 390 -16.49 2.02 -17.75
N LEU A 391 -17.48 1.22 -17.37
CA LEU A 391 -17.47 0.44 -16.13
C LEU A 391 -16.37 -0.62 -16.18
N GLU A 392 -16.26 -1.35 -17.31
CA GLU A 392 -15.19 -2.32 -17.52
C GLU A 392 -13.80 -1.68 -17.35
N ARG A 393 -13.60 -0.50 -17.91
CA ARG A 393 -12.32 0.23 -17.81
C ARG A 393 -12.02 0.71 -16.39
N ILE A 394 -13.03 1.07 -15.60
CA ILE A 394 -12.85 1.43 -14.18
C ILE A 394 -12.44 0.18 -13.39
N VAL A 395 -13.10 -0.97 -13.60
CA VAL A 395 -12.75 -2.23 -12.93
C VAL A 395 -11.33 -2.68 -13.29
N GLU A 396 -10.92 -2.52 -14.54
CA GLU A 396 -9.54 -2.82 -14.95
C GLU A 396 -8.51 -1.88 -14.29
N ALA A 397 -8.84 -0.59 -14.14
CA ALA A 397 -8.00 0.36 -13.39
C ALA A 397 -7.94 0.00 -11.90
N ALA A 398 -9.05 -0.40 -11.30
CA ALA A 398 -9.11 -0.89 -9.92
C ALA A 398 -8.25 -2.16 -9.72
N ARG A 399 -8.27 -3.08 -10.70
CA ARG A 399 -7.42 -4.28 -10.71
C ARG A 399 -5.93 -3.92 -10.70
N HIS A 400 -5.50 -2.99 -11.55
CA HIS A 400 -4.11 -2.51 -11.55
C HIS A 400 -3.75 -1.84 -10.23
N THR A 401 -4.65 -1.03 -9.69
CA THR A 401 -4.47 -0.36 -8.41
C THR A 401 -4.27 -1.36 -7.28
N LEU A 402 -5.13 -2.37 -7.17
CA LEU A 402 -4.98 -3.41 -6.15
C LEU A 402 -3.70 -4.22 -6.34
N ALA A 403 -3.39 -4.63 -7.58
CA ALA A 403 -2.22 -5.44 -7.86
C ALA A 403 -0.91 -4.78 -7.39
N ASP A 404 -0.82 -3.47 -7.50
CA ASP A 404 0.36 -2.70 -7.09
C ASP A 404 0.40 -2.43 -5.57
N ASN A 405 -0.76 -2.52 -4.88
CA ASN A 405 -0.92 -2.15 -3.46
C ASN A 405 -1.17 -3.34 -2.51
N ALA A 406 -1.35 -4.56 -3.01
CA ALA A 406 -1.54 -5.76 -2.22
C ALA A 406 -0.42 -6.79 -2.48
N VAL A 407 0.85 -6.40 -2.28
CA VAL A 407 2.02 -7.23 -2.64
C VAL A 407 2.58 -7.98 -1.44
N ASP A 408 2.84 -7.29 -0.35
CA ASP A 408 3.41 -7.85 0.87
C ASP A 408 2.60 -7.48 2.12
N ILE A 409 2.01 -6.31 2.13
CA ILE A 409 0.94 -5.84 3.02
C ILE A 409 -0.04 -5.05 2.16
N LEU A 410 -1.19 -4.69 2.71
CA LEU A 410 -2.06 -3.69 2.10
C LEU A 410 -1.42 -2.31 2.28
N THR A 411 -1.08 -1.65 1.17
CA THR A 411 -0.48 -0.31 1.19
C THR A 411 -1.47 0.75 0.71
N ASP A 412 -1.27 1.98 1.18
CA ASP A 412 -1.97 3.16 0.68
C ASP A 412 -1.66 3.41 -0.79
N CYS A 413 -0.38 3.51 -1.12
CA CYS A 413 0.12 3.75 -2.47
C CYS A 413 1.46 3.04 -2.72
N PRO A 414 1.81 2.68 -3.97
CA PRO A 414 3.09 2.06 -4.28
C PRO A 414 4.20 3.09 -4.51
N SER A 415 3.91 4.38 -4.37
CA SER A 415 4.79 5.50 -4.71
C SER A 415 5.42 6.17 -3.48
N ARG A 416 4.77 7.25 -3.02
CA ARG A 416 5.29 8.18 -2.02
C ARG A 416 5.53 7.53 -0.66
N GLU A 417 4.65 6.64 -0.21
CA GLU A 417 4.63 6.11 1.15
C GLU A 417 4.91 4.61 1.21
N ARG A 418 4.15 3.80 0.48
CA ARG A 418 4.12 2.33 0.59
C ARG A 418 3.83 1.87 2.01
N ALA A 419 3.00 2.61 2.72
CA ALA A 419 2.68 2.41 4.12
C ALA A 419 1.45 1.54 4.32
N GLY A 420 1.43 0.79 5.40
CA GLY A 420 0.31 -0.07 5.80
C GLY A 420 -0.72 0.68 6.62
N TRP A 421 -1.44 1.63 6.01
CA TRP A 421 -2.42 2.46 6.68
C TRP A 421 -3.68 1.70 7.09
N LEU A 422 -4.09 1.89 8.34
CA LEU A 422 -5.45 1.54 8.78
C LEU A 422 -6.47 2.42 8.07
N CYS A 423 -7.72 2.00 7.99
CA CYS A 423 -8.79 2.56 7.20
C CYS A 423 -8.66 2.26 5.71
N ASP A 424 -7.52 2.59 5.06
CA ASP A 424 -7.22 2.16 3.69
C ASP A 424 -7.35 0.65 3.53
N SER A 425 -6.82 -0.07 4.52
CA SER A 425 -6.85 -1.53 4.57
C SER A 425 -8.27 -2.10 4.55
N PHE A 426 -9.23 -1.49 5.23
CA PHE A 426 -10.63 -1.93 5.23
C PHE A 426 -11.25 -2.00 3.83
N PHE A 427 -10.95 -1.03 2.98
CA PHE A 427 -11.44 -1.00 1.59
C PHE A 427 -10.62 -1.93 0.70
N SER A 428 -9.28 -1.86 0.80
CA SER A 428 -8.36 -2.68 0.00
C SER A 428 -8.55 -4.18 0.24
N ALA A 429 -8.83 -4.60 1.48
CA ALA A 429 -9.05 -5.99 1.84
C ALA A 429 -10.30 -6.60 1.18
N ARG A 430 -11.36 -5.83 1.03
CA ARG A 430 -12.57 -6.26 0.31
C ARG A 430 -12.25 -6.50 -1.16
N SER A 431 -11.54 -5.56 -1.77
CA SER A 431 -11.11 -5.69 -3.16
C SER A 431 -10.09 -6.81 -3.36
N GLU A 432 -9.19 -7.07 -2.39
CA GLU A 432 -8.32 -8.24 -2.45
C GLU A 432 -9.16 -9.52 -2.60
N ARG A 433 -10.21 -9.69 -1.76
CA ARG A 433 -11.09 -10.85 -1.83
C ARG A 433 -11.82 -10.95 -3.17
N LEU A 434 -12.31 -9.82 -3.71
CA LEU A 434 -12.98 -9.77 -4.99
C LEU A 434 -12.06 -10.18 -6.14
N PHE A 435 -10.85 -9.62 -6.20
CA PHE A 435 -9.94 -9.80 -7.33
C PHE A 435 -9.15 -11.12 -7.27
N THR A 436 -8.76 -11.57 -6.07
CA THR A 436 -7.88 -12.72 -5.90
C THR A 436 -8.61 -13.99 -5.47
N GLY A 437 -9.80 -13.89 -4.91
CA GLY A 437 -10.53 -15.00 -4.28
C GLY A 437 -9.98 -15.40 -2.91
N GLU A 438 -8.98 -14.70 -2.39
CA GLU A 438 -8.29 -14.98 -1.14
C GLU A 438 -8.10 -13.69 -0.30
N ASN A 439 -7.56 -13.82 0.90
CA ASN A 439 -7.31 -12.72 1.84
C ASN A 439 -5.90 -12.80 2.43
N ARG A 440 -4.91 -13.21 1.64
CA ARG A 440 -3.55 -13.48 2.13
C ARG A 440 -2.84 -12.21 2.60
N THR A 441 -2.99 -11.12 1.83
CA THR A 441 -2.33 -9.86 2.16
C THR A 441 -2.99 -9.20 3.36
N GLU A 442 -4.32 -9.21 3.42
CA GLU A 442 -5.08 -8.75 4.58
C GLU A 442 -4.73 -9.56 5.85
N GLN A 443 -4.67 -10.88 5.74
CA GLN A 443 -4.32 -11.74 6.87
C GLN A 443 -2.93 -11.42 7.41
N ALA A 444 -1.93 -11.25 6.53
CA ALA A 444 -0.58 -10.86 6.92
C ALA A 444 -0.52 -9.45 7.51
N PHE A 445 -1.34 -8.54 7.00
CA PHE A 445 -1.49 -7.17 7.52
C PHE A 445 -2.05 -7.19 8.95
N LEU A 446 -3.17 -7.88 9.18
CA LEU A 446 -3.79 -8.00 10.50
C LEU A 446 -2.89 -8.75 11.51
N GLU A 447 -2.14 -9.77 11.04
CA GLU A 447 -1.13 -10.47 11.86
C GLU A 447 -0.03 -9.52 12.34
N ASN A 448 0.48 -8.65 11.47
CA ASN A 448 1.48 -7.67 11.85
C ASN A 448 0.96 -6.77 12.98
N TYR A 449 -0.28 -6.26 12.88
CA TYR A 449 -0.90 -5.46 13.95
C TYR A 449 -1.09 -6.25 15.25
N ALA A 450 -1.49 -7.51 15.18
CA ALA A 450 -1.62 -8.36 16.36
C ALA A 450 -0.27 -8.60 17.06
N LEU A 451 0.81 -8.76 16.29
CA LEU A 451 2.18 -8.98 16.78
C LEU A 451 2.89 -7.69 17.21
N ALA A 452 2.40 -6.51 16.80
CA ALA A 452 3.02 -5.22 17.15
C ALA A 452 3.18 -5.06 18.65
N PRO A 453 4.38 -4.71 19.16
CA PRO A 453 4.55 -4.38 20.57
C PRO A 453 3.83 -3.06 20.91
N PRO A 454 3.62 -2.74 22.18
CA PRO A 454 3.33 -1.36 22.58
C PRO A 454 4.46 -0.45 22.10
N LEU A 455 4.12 0.65 21.42
CA LEU A 455 5.10 1.63 20.96
C LEU A 455 5.21 2.75 22.00
N GLU A 456 6.44 3.11 22.42
CA GLU A 456 6.71 4.07 23.50
C GLU A 456 6.15 5.48 23.24
N ASN A 457 6.03 5.86 21.96
CA ASN A 457 5.54 7.17 21.53
C ASN A 457 4.01 7.23 21.34
N LEU A 458 3.28 6.13 21.59
CA LEU A 458 1.83 6.10 21.50
C LEU A 458 1.17 6.01 22.88
N PRO A 459 -0.03 6.57 23.07
CA PRO A 459 -0.80 6.38 24.29
C PRO A 459 -1.07 4.90 24.59
N GLU A 460 -1.16 4.57 25.87
CA GLU A 460 -1.48 3.22 26.30
C GLU A 460 -2.78 2.71 25.67
N GLY A 461 -2.73 1.54 25.06
CA GLY A 461 -3.87 0.90 24.39
C GLY A 461 -4.08 1.33 22.93
N MET A 462 -3.36 2.35 22.44
CA MET A 462 -3.45 2.80 21.05
C MET A 462 -2.66 1.87 20.12
N VAL A 463 -3.12 1.76 18.87
CA VAL A 463 -2.40 1.11 17.78
C VAL A 463 -1.81 2.15 16.82
N PRO A 464 -0.69 1.88 16.15
CA PRO A 464 -0.13 2.79 15.17
C PRO A 464 -1.10 3.02 14.00
N MET A 465 -1.12 4.21 13.44
CA MET A 465 -1.96 4.57 12.30
C MET A 465 -1.56 3.85 11.02
N CYS A 466 -0.27 3.53 10.87
CA CYS A 466 0.25 2.65 9.81
C CYS A 466 1.32 1.69 10.37
N TYR A 467 1.39 0.46 9.83
CA TYR A 467 2.30 -0.57 10.35
C TYR A 467 2.56 -1.68 9.30
N PRO A 468 3.77 -2.32 9.23
CA PRO A 468 4.97 -2.07 10.06
C PRO A 468 5.68 -0.75 9.69
N ALA A 469 6.02 0.04 10.70
CA ALA A 469 6.59 1.38 10.54
C ALA A 469 7.24 1.86 11.85
N ASP A 470 8.23 2.72 11.74
CA ASP A 470 8.87 3.41 12.86
C ASP A 470 8.96 4.91 12.57
N PHE A 471 7.82 5.54 12.33
CA PHE A 471 7.76 7.00 12.32
C PHE A 471 7.68 7.52 13.77
N GLU A 472 8.38 8.57 14.08
CA GLU A 472 8.49 9.05 15.46
C GLU A 472 8.26 10.55 15.59
N ASP A 473 7.04 10.95 15.43
CA ASP A 473 6.60 12.27 15.86
C ASP A 473 5.52 12.21 16.94
N GLY A 474 5.12 11.00 17.36
CA GLY A 474 4.04 10.76 18.31
C GLY A 474 2.65 10.97 17.72
N THR A 475 2.56 11.20 16.40
CA THR A 475 1.27 11.34 15.71
C THR A 475 0.55 10.00 15.61
N TYR A 476 -0.73 10.00 15.90
CA TYR A 476 -1.64 8.88 15.70
C TYR A 476 -3.02 9.39 15.31
N ILE A 477 -3.79 8.54 14.63
CA ILE A 477 -5.14 8.86 14.19
C ILE A 477 -6.13 7.95 14.91
N PRO A 478 -6.84 8.46 15.93
CA PRO A 478 -7.77 7.65 16.71
C PRO A 478 -8.91 7.06 15.85
N ASN A 479 -9.35 7.78 14.85
CA ASN A 479 -10.36 7.30 13.89
C ASN A 479 -9.90 6.05 13.14
N TRP A 480 -8.60 5.95 12.78
CA TRP A 480 -8.02 4.79 12.12
C TRP A 480 -7.99 3.56 13.02
N ALA A 481 -7.75 3.75 14.32
CA ALA A 481 -7.85 2.68 15.31
C ALA A 481 -9.28 2.14 15.44
N MET A 482 -10.32 2.99 15.24
CA MET A 482 -11.70 2.52 15.19
C MET A 482 -11.96 1.66 13.94
N TRP A 483 -11.42 2.06 12.78
CA TRP A 483 -11.51 1.27 11.55
C TRP A 483 -10.84 -0.10 11.67
N TYR A 484 -9.74 -0.22 12.42
CA TYR A 484 -9.09 -1.51 12.69
C TYR A 484 -10.06 -2.54 13.31
N LEU A 485 -10.85 -2.15 14.31
CA LEU A 485 -11.83 -3.05 14.95
C LEU A 485 -13.02 -3.35 14.02
N ILE A 486 -13.41 -2.40 13.19
CA ILE A 486 -14.44 -2.62 12.16
C ILE A 486 -13.92 -3.61 11.11
N GLU A 487 -12.66 -3.48 10.68
CA GLU A 487 -12.02 -4.38 9.73
C GLU A 487 -11.87 -5.81 10.28
N LEU A 488 -11.48 -5.98 11.54
CA LEU A 488 -11.44 -7.30 12.18
C LEU A 488 -12.79 -8.02 12.18
N TYR A 489 -13.87 -7.30 12.42
CA TYR A 489 -15.22 -7.83 12.32
C TYR A 489 -15.56 -8.20 10.88
N ASP A 490 -15.34 -7.31 9.93
CA ASP A 490 -15.60 -7.53 8.50
C ASP A 490 -14.79 -8.72 7.96
N HIS A 491 -13.50 -8.80 8.30
CA HIS A 491 -12.65 -9.94 7.96
C HIS A 491 -13.23 -11.26 8.47
N THR A 492 -13.63 -11.30 9.73
CA THR A 492 -14.20 -12.50 10.36
C THR A 492 -15.50 -12.92 9.66
N VAL A 493 -16.40 -11.98 9.38
CA VAL A 493 -17.66 -12.27 8.67
C VAL A 493 -17.38 -12.76 7.25
N ARG A 494 -16.54 -12.08 6.53
CA ARG A 494 -16.23 -12.34 5.11
C ARG A 494 -15.50 -13.65 4.88
N THR A 495 -14.58 -14.00 5.78
CA THR A 495 -13.76 -15.22 5.67
C THR A 495 -14.30 -16.41 6.45
N GLY A 496 -15.14 -16.19 7.45
CA GLY A 496 -15.54 -17.19 8.44
C GLY A 496 -14.42 -17.54 9.44
N SER A 497 -13.24 -16.93 9.36
CA SER A 497 -12.09 -17.18 10.22
C SER A 497 -12.01 -16.21 11.39
N ARG A 498 -11.90 -16.73 12.61
CA ARG A 498 -11.69 -15.93 13.82
C ARG A 498 -10.22 -15.68 14.17
N ALA A 499 -9.30 -16.24 13.40
CA ALA A 499 -7.89 -16.28 13.77
C ALA A 499 -7.29 -14.88 14.03
N ALA A 500 -7.56 -13.90 13.15
CA ALA A 500 -7.10 -12.52 13.32
C ALA A 500 -7.77 -11.85 14.52
N ALA A 501 -9.08 -12.06 14.72
CA ALA A 501 -9.82 -11.51 15.83
C ALA A 501 -9.33 -12.05 17.17
N ASP A 502 -9.08 -13.35 17.27
CA ASP A 502 -8.60 -14.00 18.49
C ASP A 502 -7.16 -13.55 18.84
N ALA A 503 -6.32 -13.34 17.84
CA ALA A 503 -4.98 -12.78 18.04
C ALA A 503 -5.02 -11.31 18.52
N ALA A 504 -6.04 -10.55 18.11
CA ALA A 504 -6.17 -9.11 18.39
C ALA A 504 -6.93 -8.76 19.68
N VAL A 505 -7.41 -9.73 20.48
CA VAL A 505 -8.24 -9.49 21.67
C VAL A 505 -7.65 -8.43 22.61
N ARG A 506 -6.35 -8.53 22.93
CA ARG A 506 -5.66 -7.56 23.82
C ARG A 506 -5.61 -6.15 23.22
N LYS A 507 -5.45 -6.03 21.88
CA LYS A 507 -5.48 -4.74 21.18
C LYS A 507 -6.89 -4.14 21.23
N ALA A 508 -7.91 -4.96 20.99
CA ALA A 508 -9.30 -4.52 21.08
C ALA A 508 -9.66 -4.02 22.49
N GLU A 509 -9.27 -4.74 23.54
CA GLU A 509 -9.47 -4.31 24.92
C GLU A 509 -8.70 -3.03 25.26
N GLY A 510 -7.47 -2.87 24.73
CA GLY A 510 -6.67 -1.66 24.87
C GLY A 510 -7.38 -0.45 24.25
N LEU A 511 -7.86 -0.58 23.04
CA LEU A 511 -8.59 0.47 22.32
C LEU A 511 -9.90 0.84 23.03
N LEU A 512 -10.67 -0.13 23.50
CA LEU A 512 -11.90 0.13 24.26
C LEU A 512 -11.60 0.95 25.53
N ARG A 513 -10.55 0.61 26.28
CA ARG A 513 -10.12 1.38 27.45
C ARG A 513 -9.62 2.77 27.08
N TYR A 514 -8.89 2.89 25.95
CA TYR A 514 -8.43 4.18 25.46
C TYR A 514 -9.59 5.13 25.20
N PHE A 515 -10.58 4.73 24.40
CA PHE A 515 -11.71 5.59 24.05
C PHE A 515 -12.62 5.91 25.23
N ALA A 516 -12.81 4.97 26.17
CA ALA A 516 -13.63 5.21 27.36
C ALA A 516 -13.15 6.41 28.21
N ARG A 517 -11.87 6.81 28.11
CA ARG A 517 -11.34 7.97 28.83
C ARG A 517 -11.88 9.31 28.33
N PHE A 518 -12.37 9.36 27.11
CA PHE A 518 -12.87 10.56 26.46
C PHE A 518 -14.40 10.67 26.50
N GLU A 519 -15.10 9.70 27.08
CA GLU A 519 -16.55 9.74 27.19
C GLU A 519 -16.99 10.75 28.23
N ASN A 520 -17.83 11.70 27.79
CA ASN A 520 -18.45 12.67 28.68
C ASN A 520 -19.73 12.08 29.35
N GLU A 521 -20.45 12.90 30.10
CA GLU A 521 -21.69 12.51 30.80
C GLU A 521 -22.83 11.99 29.90
N PHE A 522 -22.73 12.23 28.59
CA PHE A 522 -23.68 11.71 27.59
C PHE A 522 -23.17 10.44 26.91
N GLY A 523 -21.94 9.98 27.23
CA GLY A 523 -21.25 8.87 26.56
C GLY A 523 -20.68 9.25 25.18
N LEU A 524 -20.58 10.55 24.86
CA LEU A 524 -19.97 11.06 23.65
C LEU A 524 -18.47 11.25 23.87
N LEU A 525 -17.65 10.90 22.87
CA LEU A 525 -16.24 11.24 22.86
C LEU A 525 -16.09 12.76 22.71
N GLU A 526 -15.44 13.37 23.66
CA GLU A 526 -15.19 14.82 23.73
C GLU A 526 -13.69 15.07 23.86
N ASP A 527 -13.18 16.07 23.15
CA ASP A 527 -11.76 16.47 23.12
C ASP A 527 -10.81 15.28 22.85
N LEU A 528 -11.15 14.47 21.87
CA LEU A 528 -10.39 13.29 21.49
C LEU A 528 -8.96 13.68 21.07
N GLU A 529 -7.97 13.11 21.74
CA GLU A 529 -6.56 13.37 21.49
C GLU A 529 -6.06 12.74 20.19
N GLY A 530 -4.90 13.20 19.71
CA GLY A 530 -4.27 12.79 18.48
C GLY A 530 -4.76 13.62 17.28
N TRP A 531 -4.45 13.15 16.08
CA TRP A 531 -4.95 13.76 14.86
C TRP A 531 -6.33 13.19 14.51
N VAL A 532 -7.40 13.89 14.95
CA VAL A 532 -8.76 13.54 14.55
C VAL A 532 -8.88 13.75 13.05
N PHE A 533 -8.87 12.67 12.29
CA PHE A 533 -8.87 12.69 10.84
C PHE A 533 -10.11 11.97 10.29
N LEU A 534 -10.88 12.68 9.48
CA LEU A 534 -12.11 12.16 8.86
C LEU A 534 -11.91 11.86 7.38
N GLU A 535 -11.30 12.80 6.65
CA GLU A 535 -10.97 12.73 5.23
C GLU A 535 -10.15 13.95 4.77
N TRP A 536 -9.68 13.97 3.53
CA TRP A 536 -8.99 15.13 2.94
C TRP A 536 -9.97 16.21 2.45
N SER A 537 -10.71 16.87 3.36
CA SER A 537 -11.61 17.98 3.03
C SER A 537 -11.67 19.00 4.17
N GLY A 538 -12.51 20.03 4.01
CA GLY A 538 -12.79 21.02 5.07
C GLY A 538 -13.36 20.41 6.35
N ALA A 539 -13.96 19.22 6.30
CA ALA A 539 -14.44 18.49 7.48
C ALA A 539 -13.32 18.18 8.49
N ASN A 540 -12.07 18.21 8.04
CA ASN A 540 -10.89 17.92 8.84
C ASN A 540 -10.22 19.15 9.45
N SER A 541 -10.77 20.34 9.26
CA SER A 541 -10.24 21.54 9.89
C SER A 541 -10.43 21.50 11.41
N ALA A 542 -9.50 22.16 12.13
CA ALA A 542 -9.54 22.20 13.60
C ALA A 542 -10.87 22.75 14.16
N GLU A 543 -11.57 23.61 13.40
CA GLU A 543 -12.89 24.14 13.79
C GLU A 543 -13.96 23.05 13.80
N PHE A 544 -13.91 22.09 12.85
CA PHE A 544 -14.89 21.02 12.71
C PHE A 544 -14.61 19.83 13.66
N THR A 545 -13.34 19.65 14.05
CA THR A 545 -12.92 18.51 14.87
C THR A 545 -12.86 18.78 16.37
N LYS A 546 -12.96 20.05 16.80
CA LYS A 546 -12.86 20.47 18.20
C LYS A 546 -14.06 20.05 19.03
N GLY A 547 -13.84 19.71 20.30
CA GLY A 547 -14.86 19.35 21.29
C GLY A 547 -15.45 17.98 21.01
N VAL A 548 -16.77 17.87 20.96
CA VAL A 548 -17.47 16.64 20.53
C VAL A 548 -17.54 16.63 19.01
N ASN A 549 -16.67 15.85 18.36
CA ASN A 549 -16.75 15.65 16.92
C ASN A 549 -17.75 14.51 16.62
N PHE A 550 -18.85 14.83 15.97
CA PHE A 550 -19.93 13.86 15.75
C PHE A 550 -19.59 12.78 14.73
N PRO A 551 -18.90 13.02 13.59
CA PRO A 551 -18.45 11.94 12.72
C PRO A 551 -17.58 10.90 13.44
N SER A 552 -16.66 11.33 14.34
CA SER A 552 -15.90 10.42 15.18
C SER A 552 -16.78 9.60 16.11
N ASN A 553 -17.80 10.20 16.70
CA ASN A 553 -18.79 9.50 17.55
C ASN A 553 -19.67 8.52 16.76
N MET A 554 -20.02 8.85 15.51
CA MET A 554 -20.72 7.94 14.60
C MET A 554 -19.87 6.71 14.28
N LEU A 555 -18.56 6.91 14.01
CA LEU A 555 -17.62 5.84 13.77
C LEU A 555 -17.38 5.01 15.05
N TYR A 556 -17.31 5.66 16.22
CA TYR A 556 -17.19 5.01 17.51
C TYR A 556 -18.39 4.08 17.79
N ALA A 557 -19.62 4.55 17.53
CA ALA A 557 -20.81 3.72 17.66
C ALA A 557 -20.75 2.47 16.74
N LYS A 558 -20.25 2.63 15.50
CA LYS A 558 -20.05 1.50 14.58
C LYS A 558 -18.97 0.56 15.07
N MET A 559 -17.85 1.07 15.57
CA MET A 559 -16.77 0.29 16.17
C MET A 559 -17.27 -0.55 17.36
N LEU A 560 -18.03 0.06 18.29
CA LEU A 560 -18.62 -0.64 19.44
C LEU A 560 -19.55 -1.76 18.99
N GLU A 561 -20.42 -1.50 18.01
CA GLU A 561 -21.32 -2.51 17.43
C GLU A 561 -20.54 -3.68 16.83
N CYS A 562 -19.55 -3.40 15.98
CA CYS A 562 -18.73 -4.43 15.34
C CYS A 562 -17.95 -5.24 16.39
N THR A 563 -17.35 -4.59 17.39
CA THR A 563 -16.61 -5.24 18.46
C THR A 563 -17.52 -6.09 19.37
N GLY A 564 -18.70 -5.58 19.69
CA GLY A 564 -19.71 -6.31 20.46
C GLY A 564 -20.16 -7.60 19.77
N ARG A 565 -20.44 -7.52 18.46
CA ARG A 565 -20.76 -8.70 17.62
C ARG A 565 -19.58 -9.67 17.52
N LEU A 566 -18.35 -9.15 17.30
CA LEU A 566 -17.16 -9.95 17.12
C LEU A 566 -16.82 -10.80 18.33
N TYR A 567 -16.94 -10.23 19.52
CA TYR A 567 -16.55 -10.88 20.78
C TYR A 567 -17.74 -11.30 21.66
N GLY A 568 -18.99 -11.19 21.16
CA GLY A 568 -20.20 -11.58 21.88
C GLY A 568 -20.48 -10.74 23.13
N LYS A 569 -20.11 -9.44 23.12
CA LYS A 569 -20.25 -8.52 24.26
C LYS A 569 -21.53 -7.69 24.14
N GLN A 570 -22.58 -8.13 24.83
CA GLN A 570 -23.89 -7.51 24.76
C GLN A 570 -23.88 -6.06 25.27
N GLU A 571 -23.08 -5.75 26.27
CA GLU A 571 -22.90 -4.41 26.82
C GLU A 571 -22.41 -3.39 25.77
N LEU A 572 -21.57 -3.83 24.84
CA LEU A 572 -21.10 -2.97 23.75
C LEU A 572 -22.18 -2.71 22.69
N LEU A 573 -23.05 -3.70 22.46
CA LEU A 573 -24.19 -3.53 21.53
C LEU A 573 -25.20 -2.56 22.08
N GLU A 574 -25.54 -2.64 23.36
CA GLU A 574 -26.44 -1.70 24.05
C GLU A 574 -25.85 -0.31 24.08
N LYS A 575 -24.56 -0.18 24.39
CA LYS A 575 -23.85 1.09 24.35
C LYS A 575 -23.85 1.72 22.96
N ALA A 576 -23.58 0.93 21.92
CA ALA A 576 -23.63 1.40 20.53
C ALA A 576 -25.02 1.91 20.14
N ALA A 577 -26.07 1.19 20.52
CA ALA A 577 -27.46 1.59 20.25
C ALA A 577 -27.82 2.91 20.96
N SER A 578 -27.48 3.03 22.24
CA SER A 578 -27.69 4.26 23.02
C SER A 578 -26.91 5.44 22.44
N LEU A 579 -25.64 5.21 22.07
CA LEU A 579 -24.78 6.24 21.50
C LEU A 579 -25.32 6.75 20.15
N LYS A 580 -25.83 5.90 19.28
CA LYS A 580 -26.47 6.31 18.01
C LYS A 580 -27.63 7.29 18.25
N VAL A 581 -28.48 7.02 19.22
CA VAL A 581 -29.60 7.91 19.60
C VAL A 581 -29.06 9.24 20.16
N THR A 582 -28.07 9.18 21.01
CA THR A 582 -27.45 10.37 21.62
C THR A 582 -26.78 11.26 20.56
N VAL A 583 -26.01 10.67 19.65
CA VAL A 583 -25.38 11.39 18.53
C VAL A 583 -26.47 12.07 17.68
N ALA A 584 -27.52 11.36 17.29
CA ALA A 584 -28.61 11.96 16.50
C ALA A 584 -29.25 13.15 17.21
N ARG A 585 -29.53 13.04 18.54
CA ARG A 585 -30.11 14.11 19.35
C ARG A 585 -29.23 15.35 19.40
N HIS A 586 -27.94 15.19 19.59
CA HIS A 586 -27.02 16.30 19.81
C HIS A 586 -26.51 16.94 18.53
N SER A 587 -26.43 16.18 17.41
CA SER A 587 -25.86 16.70 16.15
C SER A 587 -26.91 17.15 15.13
N PHE A 588 -28.13 16.56 15.10
CA PHE A 588 -29.12 16.89 14.09
C PHE A 588 -29.84 18.20 14.41
N ASN A 589 -29.79 19.17 13.48
CA ASN A 589 -30.40 20.49 13.67
C ASN A 589 -31.82 20.62 13.05
N GLY A 590 -32.41 19.50 12.62
CA GLY A 590 -33.70 19.46 11.92
C GLY A 590 -33.57 19.37 10.39
N SER A 591 -32.39 19.66 9.84
CA SER A 591 -32.12 19.58 8.40
C SER A 591 -30.87 18.77 8.09
N PHE A 592 -29.78 18.98 8.84
CA PHE A 592 -28.48 18.33 8.68
C PHE A 592 -27.91 17.92 10.04
N PHE A 593 -26.99 16.95 10.02
CA PHE A 593 -26.09 16.67 11.13
C PHE A 593 -24.96 17.70 11.11
N GLU A 594 -24.73 18.37 12.23
CA GLU A 594 -23.60 19.26 12.42
C GLU A 594 -22.37 18.46 12.79
N ASP A 595 -21.18 18.90 12.38
CA ASP A 595 -19.93 18.17 12.57
C ASP A 595 -19.45 18.18 14.02
N ASN A 596 -19.74 19.26 14.78
CA ASN A 596 -19.27 19.33 16.16
C ASN A 596 -20.12 20.20 17.09
N ALA A 597 -19.89 19.98 18.39
CA ALA A 597 -20.33 20.84 19.48
C ALA A 597 -19.17 21.10 20.43
N VAL A 598 -19.15 22.29 21.06
CA VAL A 598 -18.16 22.67 22.09
C VAL A 598 -18.87 23.06 23.38
N ARG A 599 -18.14 23.03 24.50
CA ARG A 599 -18.69 23.47 25.78
C ARG A 599 -18.66 24.98 25.89
N GLU A 600 -19.82 25.55 26.19
CA GLU A 600 -20.02 26.96 26.57
C GLU A 600 -20.83 26.97 27.87
N ASP A 601 -20.31 27.59 28.91
CA ASP A 601 -20.93 27.61 30.24
C ASP A 601 -21.39 26.22 30.74
N GLY A 602 -20.56 25.20 30.49
CA GLY A 602 -20.82 23.80 30.89
C GLY A 602 -21.83 23.04 30.03
N ARG A 603 -22.40 23.66 29.00
CA ARG A 603 -23.37 23.05 28.07
C ARG A 603 -22.73 22.76 26.72
N LEU A 604 -23.13 21.68 26.07
CA LEU A 604 -22.73 21.40 24.68
C LEU A 604 -23.53 22.29 23.73
N VAL A 605 -22.82 23.13 22.98
CA VAL A 605 -23.41 24.06 22.00
C VAL A 605 -22.89 23.70 20.60
N ARG A 606 -23.81 23.41 19.68
CA ARG A 606 -23.49 23.15 18.27
C ARG A 606 -22.90 24.40 17.61
N LYS A 607 -21.95 24.22 16.71
CA LYS A 607 -21.20 25.33 16.09
C LYS A 607 -21.68 25.69 14.69
N GLY A 608 -22.69 25.00 14.16
CA GLY A 608 -23.21 25.23 12.82
C GLY A 608 -22.29 24.77 11.69
N HIS A 609 -21.20 24.07 11.99
CA HIS A 609 -20.32 23.50 11.00
C HIS A 609 -21.00 22.28 10.35
N ILE A 610 -21.06 22.24 9.03
CA ILE A 610 -21.72 21.16 8.30
C ILE A 610 -20.85 20.70 7.14
N SER A 611 -20.55 19.40 7.09
CA SER A 611 -19.92 18.74 5.95
C SER A 611 -20.82 17.67 5.35
N GLU A 612 -20.65 17.38 4.06
CA GLU A 612 -21.30 16.21 3.44
C GLU A 612 -20.82 14.91 4.08
N THR A 613 -19.56 14.84 4.43
CA THR A 613 -18.92 13.67 5.06
C THR A 613 -19.59 13.30 6.36
N CYS A 614 -19.96 14.27 7.20
CA CYS A 614 -20.72 14.03 8.42
C CYS A 614 -22.05 13.33 8.11
N GLN A 615 -22.78 13.77 7.07
CA GLN A 615 -24.04 13.14 6.67
C GLN A 615 -23.81 11.69 6.25
N TYR A 616 -22.75 11.42 5.46
CA TYR A 616 -22.45 10.06 5.00
C TYR A 616 -22.01 9.14 6.15
N TYR A 617 -21.26 9.63 7.13
CA TYR A 617 -20.98 8.90 8.36
C TYR A 617 -22.25 8.56 9.14
N ALA A 618 -23.23 9.48 9.21
CA ALA A 618 -24.49 9.22 9.90
C ALA A 618 -25.28 8.05 9.29
N PHE A 619 -25.39 8.01 7.96
CA PHE A 619 -26.07 6.89 7.26
C PHE A 619 -25.22 5.61 7.26
N PHE A 620 -23.89 5.73 7.16
CA PHE A 620 -23.00 4.58 7.18
C PHE A 620 -23.01 3.85 8.54
N SER A 621 -22.96 4.60 9.62
CA SER A 621 -22.95 4.06 11.00
C SER A 621 -24.30 3.60 11.51
N GLY A 622 -25.39 3.93 10.80
CA GLY A 622 -26.76 3.65 11.23
C GLY A 622 -27.28 4.61 12.31
N VAL A 623 -26.68 5.79 12.46
CA VAL A 623 -27.27 6.92 13.23
C VAL A 623 -28.46 7.50 12.47
N ALA A 624 -28.41 7.49 11.14
CA ALA A 624 -29.49 7.88 10.25
C ALA A 624 -29.88 6.74 9.30
N SER A 625 -31.14 6.73 8.90
CA SER A 625 -31.67 5.87 7.84
C SER A 625 -32.71 6.63 7.02
N PRO A 626 -33.09 6.15 5.80
CA PRO A 626 -34.19 6.76 5.03
C PRO A 626 -35.48 6.83 5.78
N GLU A 627 -35.76 5.89 6.70
CA GLU A 627 -36.99 5.85 7.54
C GLU A 627 -36.99 6.96 8.58
N THR A 628 -35.84 7.24 9.18
CA THR A 628 -35.72 8.26 10.25
C THR A 628 -35.39 9.65 9.70
N HIS A 629 -34.63 9.75 8.62
CA HIS A 629 -34.14 11.01 8.03
C HIS A 629 -34.39 11.08 6.52
N GLY A 630 -35.58 10.71 6.07
CA GLY A 630 -35.91 10.56 4.65
C GLY A 630 -35.73 11.83 3.82
N LYS A 631 -36.10 13.01 4.37
CA LYS A 631 -35.91 14.30 3.67
C LYS A 631 -34.45 14.58 3.39
N LEU A 632 -33.60 14.34 4.39
CA LEU A 632 -32.14 14.51 4.24
C LEU A 632 -31.58 13.49 3.24
N PHE A 633 -31.99 12.21 3.31
CA PHE A 633 -31.54 11.18 2.36
C PHE A 633 -31.90 11.53 0.92
N VAL A 634 -33.14 11.99 0.64
CA VAL A 634 -33.54 12.42 -0.69
C VAL A 634 -32.69 13.62 -1.16
N LEU A 635 -32.49 14.62 -0.29
CA LEU A 635 -31.68 15.79 -0.60
C LEU A 635 -30.25 15.39 -0.97
N LEU A 636 -29.60 14.55 -0.14
CA LEU A 636 -28.23 14.08 -0.39
C LEU A 636 -28.16 13.26 -1.69
N SER A 637 -29.07 12.34 -1.91
CA SER A 637 -29.05 11.46 -3.09
C SER A 637 -29.30 12.20 -4.40
N GLU A 638 -30.10 13.27 -4.41
CA GLU A 638 -30.50 13.95 -5.64
C GLU A 638 -29.72 15.24 -5.93
N LYS A 639 -29.35 16.00 -4.92
CA LYS A 639 -28.78 17.34 -5.06
C LYS A 639 -27.29 17.42 -4.73
N PHE A 640 -26.79 16.60 -3.81
CA PHE A 640 -25.40 16.61 -3.37
C PHE A 640 -24.57 15.64 -4.20
N THR A 641 -24.35 15.99 -5.47
CA THR A 641 -23.62 15.17 -6.43
C THR A 641 -22.17 15.61 -6.53
N PRO A 642 -21.23 14.79 -7.03
CA PRO A 642 -19.84 15.21 -7.25
C PRO A 642 -19.70 16.48 -8.10
N ALA A 643 -20.64 16.71 -9.04
CA ALA A 643 -20.70 17.91 -9.87
C ALA A 643 -21.47 19.09 -9.21
N ARG A 644 -21.86 18.97 -7.95
CA ARG A 644 -22.61 20.01 -7.25
C ARG A 644 -21.87 21.35 -7.30
N ASP A 645 -22.58 22.41 -7.74
CA ASP A 645 -22.11 23.79 -7.54
C ASP A 645 -22.39 24.19 -6.08
N ALA A 646 -21.34 24.21 -5.26
CA ALA A 646 -21.42 24.50 -3.83
C ALA A 646 -21.90 25.92 -3.53
N SER A 647 -21.85 26.86 -4.48
CA SER A 647 -22.37 28.21 -4.32
C SER A 647 -23.89 28.28 -4.45
N ARG A 648 -24.50 27.27 -5.07
CA ARG A 648 -25.94 27.22 -5.35
C ARG A 648 -26.70 26.19 -4.54
N VAL A 649 -26.05 25.04 -4.26
CA VAL A 649 -26.66 23.93 -3.52
C VAL A 649 -25.82 23.65 -2.29
N GLY A 650 -26.40 23.80 -1.09
CA GLY A 650 -25.71 23.59 0.17
C GLY A 650 -24.55 24.58 0.36
N GLN A 651 -24.84 25.88 0.21
CA GLN A 651 -23.86 26.93 0.50
C GLN A 651 -23.33 26.80 1.93
N GLY A 652 -22.02 26.88 2.11
CA GLY A 652 -21.37 26.69 3.39
C GLY A 652 -21.17 25.24 3.81
N ILE A 653 -21.72 24.25 3.08
CA ILE A 653 -21.51 22.83 3.36
C ILE A 653 -20.28 22.32 2.60
N CYS A 654 -19.27 21.84 3.33
CA CYS A 654 -18.05 21.30 2.75
C CYS A 654 -18.34 20.07 1.87
N LYS A 655 -17.73 20.03 0.67
CA LYS A 655 -17.79 18.84 -0.19
C LYS A 655 -16.89 17.75 0.38
N PRO A 656 -17.22 16.46 0.10
CA PRO A 656 -16.32 15.36 0.38
C PRO A 656 -15.16 15.35 -0.63
N ASN A 657 -14.09 14.67 -0.27
CA ASN A 657 -13.04 14.28 -1.20
C ASN A 657 -13.18 12.80 -1.60
N ALA A 658 -12.33 12.32 -2.50
CA ALA A 658 -12.28 10.92 -2.87
C ALA A 658 -12.14 10.05 -1.62
N PHE A 659 -11.13 10.29 -0.83
CA PHE A 659 -10.88 9.59 0.41
C PHE A 659 -11.35 10.42 1.60
N ILE A 660 -12.37 10.03 2.30
CA ILE A 660 -13.16 8.78 2.32
C ILE A 660 -14.62 9.07 1.94
N GLY A 661 -15.01 10.33 1.92
CA GLY A 661 -16.40 10.79 1.87
C GLY A 661 -17.15 10.32 0.64
N GLU A 662 -16.52 10.34 -0.55
CA GLU A 662 -17.18 9.86 -1.77
C GLU A 662 -17.47 8.36 -1.72
N TYR A 663 -16.57 7.55 -1.12
CA TYR A 663 -16.82 6.11 -0.96
C TYR A 663 -17.95 5.83 0.03
N LEU A 664 -18.02 6.56 1.15
CA LEU A 664 -19.16 6.46 2.07
C LEU A 664 -20.46 6.86 1.38
N ARG A 665 -20.45 7.92 0.56
CA ARG A 665 -21.59 8.32 -0.25
C ARG A 665 -22.05 7.18 -1.15
N LEU A 666 -21.15 6.59 -1.92
CA LEU A 666 -21.46 5.51 -2.86
C LEU A 666 -22.01 4.27 -2.13
N ILE A 667 -21.41 3.91 -0.98
CA ILE A 667 -21.93 2.83 -0.11
C ILE A 667 -23.36 3.14 0.34
N VAL A 668 -23.63 4.35 0.79
CA VAL A 668 -24.97 4.79 1.25
C VAL A 668 -25.98 4.73 0.09
N LEU A 669 -25.61 5.22 -1.10
CA LEU A 669 -26.50 5.14 -2.27
C LEU A 669 -26.81 3.70 -2.67
N MET A 670 -25.82 2.82 -2.70
CA MET A 670 -25.99 1.40 -3.02
C MET A 670 -26.84 0.68 -1.96
N ARG A 671 -26.53 0.87 -0.68
CA ARG A 671 -27.23 0.26 0.46
C ARG A 671 -28.73 0.60 0.46
N PHE A 672 -29.08 1.84 0.18
CA PHE A 672 -30.46 2.33 0.24
C PHE A 672 -31.14 2.43 -1.14
N GLY A 673 -30.70 1.62 -2.11
CA GLY A 673 -31.41 1.39 -3.38
C GLY A 673 -31.29 2.50 -4.42
N ARG A 674 -30.34 3.44 -4.28
CA ARG A 674 -30.09 4.50 -5.28
C ARG A 674 -29.01 4.06 -6.30
N ARG A 675 -29.06 2.83 -6.77
CA ARG A 675 -28.07 2.16 -7.62
C ARG A 675 -27.79 2.90 -8.93
N GLU A 676 -28.84 3.33 -9.64
CA GLU A 676 -28.69 4.08 -10.90
C GLU A 676 -27.99 5.43 -10.70
N ARG A 677 -28.18 6.03 -9.51
CA ARG A 677 -27.48 7.24 -9.14
C ARG A 677 -26.00 6.96 -8.91
N ALA A 678 -25.68 5.94 -8.14
CA ALA A 678 -24.31 5.51 -7.89
C ALA A 678 -23.58 5.20 -9.20
N ALA A 679 -24.24 4.50 -10.14
CA ALA A 679 -23.64 4.18 -11.45
C ALA A 679 -23.24 5.41 -12.26
N LYS A 680 -24.08 6.46 -12.26
CA LYS A 680 -23.72 7.73 -12.92
C LYS A 680 -22.50 8.38 -12.27
N GLU A 681 -22.37 8.27 -10.94
CA GLU A 681 -21.27 8.83 -10.17
C GLU A 681 -19.99 8.02 -10.34
N PHE A 682 -20.06 6.68 -10.45
CA PHE A 682 -18.89 5.84 -10.80
C PHE A 682 -18.22 6.34 -12.09
N ILE A 683 -19.02 6.57 -13.13
CA ILE A 683 -18.52 7.04 -14.42
C ILE A 683 -17.98 8.47 -14.30
N GLN A 684 -18.73 9.34 -13.66
CA GLN A 684 -18.35 10.74 -13.51
C GLN A 684 -17.03 10.90 -12.73
N PHE A 685 -16.84 10.09 -11.70
CA PHE A 685 -15.70 10.22 -10.78
C PHE A 685 -14.49 9.42 -11.24
N PHE A 686 -14.66 8.12 -11.50
CA PHE A 686 -13.52 7.21 -11.71
C PHE A 686 -13.08 7.05 -13.16
N TYR A 687 -13.97 7.25 -14.15
CA TYR A 687 -13.61 7.00 -15.55
C TYR A 687 -12.50 7.93 -16.05
N ARG A 688 -12.46 9.17 -15.57
CA ARG A 688 -11.36 10.09 -15.85
C ARG A 688 -10.02 9.58 -15.34
N MET A 689 -9.98 9.05 -14.12
CA MET A 689 -8.78 8.46 -13.51
C MET A 689 -8.30 7.26 -14.34
N ALA A 690 -9.21 6.31 -14.61
CA ALA A 690 -8.94 5.12 -15.41
C ALA A 690 -8.40 5.45 -16.82
N ARG A 691 -8.93 6.50 -17.47
CA ARG A 691 -8.43 6.96 -18.77
C ARG A 691 -7.05 7.61 -18.70
N ARG A 692 -6.78 8.36 -17.65
CA ARG A 692 -5.59 9.20 -17.55
C ARG A 692 -4.35 8.44 -17.13
N THR A 693 -4.49 7.53 -16.16
CA THR A 693 -3.36 6.77 -15.61
C THR A 693 -3.51 5.25 -15.74
N GLY A 694 -4.71 4.73 -15.96
CA GLY A 694 -5.00 3.30 -15.88
C GLY A 694 -5.04 2.75 -14.46
N THR A 695 -5.13 3.64 -13.47
CA THR A 695 -5.20 3.39 -12.02
C THR A 695 -6.23 4.32 -11.39
N LEU A 696 -6.60 4.08 -10.13
CA LEU A 696 -7.50 4.93 -9.35
C LEU A 696 -6.72 5.70 -8.27
N TRP A 697 -7.19 6.89 -7.92
CA TRP A 697 -6.41 7.92 -7.23
C TRP A 697 -6.85 8.16 -5.79
N GLU A 698 -5.95 8.77 -5.02
CA GLU A 698 -6.20 9.23 -3.64
C GLU A 698 -7.25 10.36 -3.59
N ASN A 699 -7.10 11.35 -4.45
CA ASN A 699 -7.91 12.56 -4.45
C ASN A 699 -8.72 12.71 -5.75
N SER A 700 -9.74 13.56 -5.70
CA SER A 700 -10.50 13.95 -6.90
C SER A 700 -9.66 14.76 -7.89
N GLY A 701 -8.60 15.43 -7.44
CA GLY A 701 -7.59 16.13 -8.22
C GLY A 701 -6.38 15.26 -8.57
N THR A 702 -5.27 15.90 -8.95
CA THR A 702 -3.98 15.24 -9.22
C THR A 702 -2.99 15.42 -8.08
N GLU A 703 -3.41 16.03 -7.01
CA GLU A 703 -2.71 16.09 -5.73
C GLU A 703 -2.75 14.68 -5.09
N GLY A 704 -1.72 14.32 -4.38
CA GLY A 704 -1.59 12.98 -3.80
C GLY A 704 -1.18 11.92 -4.81
N SER A 705 -1.33 10.65 -4.44
CA SER A 705 -0.98 9.50 -5.27
C SER A 705 -2.02 9.23 -6.36
N LEU A 706 -1.55 8.94 -7.57
CA LEU A 706 -2.41 8.55 -8.69
C LEU A 706 -2.57 7.02 -8.83
N ASN A 707 -2.18 6.30 -7.78
CA ASN A 707 -2.38 4.86 -7.61
C ASN A 707 -2.55 4.58 -6.13
N HIS A 708 -3.79 4.56 -5.62
CA HIS A 708 -4.05 4.47 -4.18
C HIS A 708 -4.92 3.26 -3.85
N GLY A 709 -4.44 2.39 -2.96
CA GLY A 709 -4.95 1.04 -2.72
C GLY A 709 -6.44 0.97 -2.44
N PHE A 710 -6.95 1.81 -1.51
CA PHE A 710 -8.36 1.83 -1.14
C PHE A 710 -9.28 2.09 -2.34
N ALA A 711 -8.80 2.82 -3.35
CA ALA A 711 -9.60 3.20 -4.51
C ALA A 711 -10.03 1.99 -5.36
N ALA A 712 -9.37 0.86 -5.22
CA ALA A 712 -9.77 -0.40 -5.85
C ALA A 712 -11.21 -0.82 -5.46
N TYR A 713 -11.72 -0.37 -4.30
CA TYR A 713 -13.08 -0.64 -3.83
C TYR A 713 -14.18 -0.15 -4.78
N ALA A 714 -13.89 0.74 -5.70
CA ALA A 714 -14.79 1.10 -6.79
C ALA A 714 -15.26 -0.13 -7.59
N ALA A 715 -14.41 -1.17 -7.73
CA ALA A 715 -14.78 -2.40 -8.42
C ALA A 715 -15.83 -3.21 -7.65
N ASP A 716 -15.74 -3.27 -6.32
CA ASP A 716 -16.72 -3.96 -5.46
C ASP A 716 -18.12 -3.36 -5.66
N LEU A 717 -18.21 -2.04 -5.67
CA LEU A 717 -19.48 -1.31 -5.88
C LEU A 717 -20.00 -1.49 -7.31
N ILE A 718 -19.13 -1.54 -8.33
CA ILE A 718 -19.54 -1.77 -9.72
C ILE A 718 -20.02 -3.21 -9.92
N VAL A 719 -19.35 -4.20 -9.33
CA VAL A 719 -19.79 -5.60 -9.40
C VAL A 719 -21.12 -5.78 -8.67
N GLU A 720 -21.31 -5.16 -7.50
CA GLU A 720 -22.63 -5.14 -6.84
C GLU A 720 -23.70 -4.49 -7.74
N TYR A 721 -23.38 -3.38 -8.40
CA TYR A 721 -24.32 -2.73 -9.33
C TYR A 721 -24.71 -3.63 -10.51
N LEU A 722 -23.74 -4.36 -11.09
CA LEU A 722 -23.96 -5.18 -12.28
C LEU A 722 -24.72 -6.47 -11.99
N CYS A 723 -24.43 -7.15 -10.89
CA CYS A 723 -24.98 -8.47 -10.61
C CYS A 723 -25.57 -8.65 -9.20
N GLY A 724 -25.56 -7.63 -8.34
CA GLY A 724 -26.05 -7.73 -6.96
C GLY A 724 -25.10 -8.42 -5.98
N PHE A 725 -23.88 -8.76 -6.38
CA PHE A 725 -22.92 -9.40 -5.49
C PHE A 725 -22.47 -8.44 -4.37
N ARG A 726 -22.73 -8.83 -3.11
CA ARG A 726 -22.42 -8.06 -1.89
C ARG A 726 -21.26 -8.62 -1.08
N GLY A 727 -20.50 -9.55 -1.66
CA GLY A 727 -19.37 -10.19 -1.00
C GLY A 727 -19.71 -11.56 -0.45
N PHE A 728 -18.87 -12.02 0.48
CA PHE A 728 -18.97 -13.35 1.07
C PHE A 728 -19.31 -13.28 2.57
N ARG A 729 -19.92 -14.34 3.08
CA ARG A 729 -20.01 -14.67 4.50
C ARG A 729 -19.55 -16.10 4.68
N GLY A 730 -18.25 -16.28 4.93
CA GLY A 730 -17.62 -17.58 4.77
C GLY A 730 -17.79 -18.11 3.34
N ASN A 731 -18.50 -19.23 3.18
CA ASN A 731 -18.80 -19.83 1.88
C ASN A 731 -20.16 -19.38 1.30
N ALA A 732 -20.95 -18.61 2.04
CA ALA A 732 -22.18 -18.02 1.50
C ALA A 732 -21.82 -16.82 0.60
N VAL A 733 -22.40 -16.79 -0.60
CA VAL A 733 -22.30 -15.67 -1.55
C VAL A 733 -23.51 -14.78 -1.36
N ARG A 734 -23.33 -13.59 -0.83
CA ARG A 734 -24.40 -12.63 -0.56
C ARG A 734 -24.82 -11.93 -1.85
N ILE A 735 -26.08 -12.04 -2.21
CA ILE A 735 -26.59 -11.54 -3.49
C ILE A 735 -27.86 -10.73 -3.25
N ALA A 736 -27.84 -9.45 -3.61
CA ALA A 736 -29.05 -8.65 -3.70
C ALA A 736 -29.86 -9.05 -4.95
N ARG A 737 -31.17 -9.26 -4.78
CA ARG A 737 -32.07 -9.50 -5.90
C ARG A 737 -32.31 -8.22 -6.68
N ILE A 738 -31.66 -8.09 -7.85
CA ILE A 738 -31.72 -6.92 -8.70
C ILE A 738 -31.98 -7.31 -10.15
N ALA A 739 -32.50 -6.39 -10.94
CA ALA A 739 -32.42 -6.48 -12.41
C ALA A 739 -31.05 -5.99 -12.86
N PRO A 740 -30.26 -6.80 -13.60
CA PRO A 740 -28.99 -6.35 -14.15
C PRO A 740 -29.17 -5.17 -15.08
N PRO A 741 -28.32 -4.13 -15.01
CA PRO A 741 -28.50 -2.92 -15.81
C PRO A 741 -28.07 -3.06 -17.27
N CYS A 742 -27.27 -4.09 -17.60
CA CYS A 742 -26.74 -4.32 -18.94
C CYS A 742 -26.25 -5.76 -19.08
N ASN A 743 -26.02 -6.18 -20.33
CA ASN A 743 -25.37 -7.48 -20.58
C ASN A 743 -23.98 -7.50 -19.97
N CYS A 744 -23.69 -8.56 -19.21
CA CYS A 744 -22.39 -8.73 -18.60
C CYS A 744 -22.08 -10.20 -18.28
N ARG A 745 -20.78 -10.50 -18.20
CA ARG A 745 -20.25 -11.77 -17.75
C ARG A 745 -19.17 -11.50 -16.70
N ILE A 746 -19.34 -12.09 -15.52
CA ILE A 746 -18.47 -11.85 -14.38
C ILE A 746 -18.04 -13.20 -13.80
N GLU A 747 -16.75 -13.41 -13.62
CA GLU A 747 -16.18 -14.57 -12.91
C GLU A 747 -15.46 -14.06 -11.66
N ILE A 748 -16.07 -14.27 -10.49
CA ILE A 748 -15.53 -13.87 -9.19
C ILE A 748 -14.75 -15.06 -8.63
N PRO A 749 -13.42 -14.94 -8.41
CA PRO A 749 -12.60 -16.06 -7.99
C PRO A 749 -12.94 -16.51 -6.56
N THR A 750 -12.82 -17.82 -6.31
CA THR A 750 -12.80 -18.45 -5.00
C THR A 750 -11.73 -19.57 -4.98
N PRO A 751 -11.35 -20.08 -3.80
CA PRO A 751 -10.40 -21.20 -3.73
C PRO A 751 -10.85 -22.47 -4.46
N CYS A 752 -12.19 -22.66 -4.64
CA CYS A 752 -12.78 -23.84 -5.26
C CYS A 752 -13.18 -23.63 -6.74
N GLY A 753 -12.84 -22.49 -7.34
CA GLY A 753 -13.25 -22.08 -8.68
C GLY A 753 -14.07 -20.78 -8.65
N PRO A 754 -14.41 -20.18 -9.79
CA PRO A 754 -15.12 -18.92 -9.82
C PRO A 754 -16.63 -19.07 -9.58
N VAL A 755 -17.22 -18.12 -8.85
CA VAL A 755 -18.66 -17.84 -8.96
C VAL A 755 -18.86 -17.12 -10.29
N ARG A 756 -19.72 -17.66 -11.17
CA ARG A 756 -19.99 -17.07 -12.48
C ARG A 756 -21.35 -16.43 -12.50
N PHE A 757 -21.39 -15.23 -13.06
CA PHE A 757 -22.62 -14.52 -13.37
C PHE A 757 -22.68 -14.21 -14.86
N VAL A 758 -23.82 -14.48 -15.48
CA VAL A 758 -24.08 -14.15 -16.89
C VAL A 758 -25.44 -13.44 -16.99
N CYS A 759 -25.47 -12.36 -17.72
CA CYS A 759 -26.68 -11.64 -18.10
C CYS A 759 -26.65 -11.36 -19.60
N GLU A 760 -27.63 -11.92 -20.33
CA GLU A 760 -27.84 -11.73 -21.77
C GLU A 760 -29.33 -11.38 -22.02
N GLY A 761 -29.58 -10.15 -22.43
CA GLY A 761 -30.95 -9.63 -22.59
C GLY A 761 -31.69 -9.57 -21.24
N SER A 762 -32.81 -10.27 -21.15
CA SER A 762 -33.63 -10.38 -19.91
C SER A 762 -33.28 -11.56 -19.02
N GLU A 763 -32.40 -12.44 -19.48
CA GLU A 763 -32.02 -13.64 -18.74
C GLU A 763 -30.74 -13.40 -17.95
N SER A 764 -30.74 -13.82 -16.69
CA SER A 764 -29.54 -13.80 -15.87
C SER A 764 -29.50 -14.99 -14.91
N PHE A 765 -28.30 -15.51 -14.67
CA PHE A 765 -28.10 -16.62 -13.74
C PHE A 765 -26.74 -16.56 -13.07
N PHE A 766 -26.67 -17.20 -11.90
CA PHE A 766 -25.44 -17.50 -11.19
C PHE A 766 -25.12 -18.98 -11.25
N ASP A 767 -23.83 -19.31 -11.41
CA ASP A 767 -23.26 -20.63 -11.24
C ASP A 767 -22.23 -20.60 -10.11
N PHE A 768 -22.31 -21.57 -9.18
CA PHE A 768 -21.49 -21.60 -7.97
C PHE A 768 -20.55 -22.79 -7.98
N PRO A 769 -19.27 -22.62 -7.62
CA PRO A 769 -18.35 -23.75 -7.45
C PRO A 769 -18.74 -24.59 -6.23
N GLU A 770 -18.22 -25.82 -6.16
CA GLU A 770 -18.46 -26.74 -5.05
C GLU A 770 -18.15 -26.08 -3.69
N GLY A 771 -19.05 -26.26 -2.72
CA GLY A 771 -18.95 -25.72 -1.37
C GLY A 771 -19.40 -24.27 -1.21
N PHE A 772 -19.72 -23.56 -2.29
CA PHE A 772 -20.30 -22.21 -2.24
C PHE A 772 -21.78 -22.23 -2.56
N TYR A 773 -22.56 -21.34 -1.91
CA TYR A 773 -24.00 -21.28 -2.09
C TYR A 773 -24.53 -19.83 -1.97
N PRO A 774 -25.67 -19.52 -2.63
CA PRO A 774 -26.22 -18.18 -2.57
C PRO A 774 -26.92 -17.89 -1.24
N GLU A 775 -26.72 -16.68 -0.72
CA GLU A 775 -27.51 -16.06 0.34
C GLU A 775 -28.20 -14.82 -0.26
N TYR A 776 -29.50 -14.96 -0.58
CA TYR A 776 -30.24 -13.88 -1.22
C TYR A 776 -30.75 -12.87 -0.22
N GLU A 777 -30.50 -11.60 -0.50
CA GLU A 777 -30.92 -10.44 0.29
C GLU A 777 -31.90 -9.57 -0.49
N ASN A 778 -32.70 -8.78 0.22
CA ASN A 778 -33.52 -7.75 -0.42
C ASN A 778 -32.62 -6.69 -1.07
N ALA A 779 -33.07 -6.09 -2.18
CA ALA A 779 -32.32 -5.07 -2.91
C ALA A 779 -32.00 -3.84 -2.02
N VAL A 780 -32.90 -3.49 -1.11
CA VAL A 780 -32.67 -2.52 -0.04
C VAL A 780 -32.28 -3.30 1.21
N ALA A 781 -31.03 -3.17 1.64
CA ALA A 781 -30.56 -3.84 2.84
C ALA A 781 -31.09 -3.09 4.07
N HIS A 782 -32.06 -3.69 4.76
CA HIS A 782 -32.25 -3.40 6.17
C HIS A 782 -31.14 -4.14 6.92
N GLU A 783 -30.02 -3.47 7.19
CA GLU A 783 -29.03 -4.01 8.13
C GLU A 783 -29.60 -3.92 9.55
N ALA A 784 -30.48 -4.85 9.86
CA ALA A 784 -30.82 -5.25 11.21
C ALA A 784 -30.34 -6.71 11.41
N ASN A 785 -29.07 -7.03 11.09
CA ASN A 785 -28.48 -8.32 11.52
C ASN A 785 -26.95 -8.24 11.39
#